data_47af2c525a8ce6bdc1fa323b6a965a66
#
_entry.id   47af2c525a8ce6bdc1fa323b6a965a66
#
_cell.length_a   1.000
_cell.length_b   1.000
_cell.length_c   1.000
_cell.angle_alpha   90.00
_cell.angle_beta   90.00
_cell.angle_gamma   90.00
#
_symmetry.space_group_name_H-M   'P 1'
#
loop_
_entity.id
_entity.type
_entity.pdbx_description
1 polymer ?
#
loop_
_entity_poly.entity_id
_entity_poly.type
_entity_poly.pdbx_seq_one_letter_code
_entity_poly.pdbx_strand_id
1 'polypeptide(L)'
;MEINKSYEPQNIEKKWYENSIKNGYFTPKKDKNKKPYTVLIPPPNVTGILHMGHVLNNTLQDVMIRYKRMTGVPTLWIPGVDHAGIATQNVVEKQLANDGKTRHDIGREKLVDRIWDWKEEKGGRIIEQLKQLGCSCDWTRERFTMDEGLSESVKEVFIQLHQKGLIYKGKRIINWCPRCVTALANDEVDHKDETGNLWNMNYPLKDGSGFITVATTRPETMLGDTAVAVHPDDERYKELIGKTVLLPFIEREIPIIADEYVEKDFGSGCVKITPAHDPNDFEVGQRHNLEKIIIMDEHGIMNEKAGKIFEGLTRFECREKIIEQLKAKDLLGEIEPHDHAVGHCYRCDTVIESYLSDQWFVKMEPMAKRAIEVVKSGEVQLQPKRWIKVYLHWMENIRDWCISRQIWWGHRIPAYYCDECGELIVAKETPVKCNQCGNTKFTQDEDVLDTWFSSWLWPFSTMGWPEKTEDLDYFLPTDLLVTAPGIIYLWVARMIMATLEFQDKIPFKTVLLHGMVLDETGMKMSKSLGNSPDPIHIIEEYGADALRFSMIFNTPKGADSYYSNSILDIGRNFANKIWNAYRFMMMNVEKIDGLPNKDELKLELADKWIYSRLNEVIRLTQKNYEELRLNDAANILMDFIWKEFCSWYLELSKDRIYNSEDKEGQLTAKYVLLDVFQTSMRLLQPIMPFITEEIWHGIKEYFPMPEESLVIAEFPKVDNNFIDEKIDKDMTLIQETITVIRTLRKQVNLAPKVEIEIFIK
;
A
#
# COMPACT_ATOMS: atom_id res chain seq x y z
N MET A 1 23.48 3.63 -38.95
CA MET A 1 22.65 2.63 -38.21
C MET A 1 21.25 2.60 -38.79
N GLU A 2 20.67 1.43 -39.13
CA GLU A 2 19.30 1.36 -39.62
C GLU A 2 18.34 1.42 -38.42
N ILE A 3 17.68 2.55 -38.23
CA ILE A 3 16.75 2.76 -37.12
C ILE A 3 15.38 2.19 -37.50
N ASN A 4 14.81 1.28 -36.71
CA ASN A 4 13.53 0.67 -36.95
C ASN A 4 12.42 1.72 -37.17
N LYS A 5 11.43 1.39 -38.03
CA LYS A 5 10.31 2.29 -38.36
C LYS A 5 9.42 2.60 -37.16
N SER A 6 9.25 1.66 -36.27
CA SER A 6 8.47 1.76 -35.03
C SER A 6 9.34 1.53 -33.81
N TYR A 7 8.94 2.04 -32.67
CA TYR A 7 9.53 1.70 -31.39
C TYR A 7 9.12 0.27 -31.00
N GLU A 8 10.11 -0.56 -30.70
CA GLU A 8 9.94 -1.97 -30.30
C GLU A 8 10.46 -2.14 -28.87
N PRO A 9 9.60 -1.99 -27.85
CA PRO A 9 10.04 -1.91 -26.45
C PRO A 9 10.68 -3.19 -25.94
N GLN A 10 10.20 -4.38 -26.34
CA GLN A 10 10.53 -5.66 -25.70
C GLN A 10 12.04 -5.97 -25.64
N ASN A 11 12.75 -5.68 -26.75
CA ASN A 11 14.19 -5.89 -26.80
C ASN A 11 14.99 -4.74 -26.17
N ILE A 12 14.50 -3.50 -26.34
CA ILE A 12 15.15 -2.29 -25.87
C ILE A 12 15.10 -2.22 -24.34
N GLU A 13 13.93 -2.48 -23.74
CA GLU A 13 13.70 -2.40 -22.29
C GLU A 13 14.56 -3.43 -21.55
N LYS A 14 14.57 -4.67 -21.99
CA LYS A 14 15.40 -5.72 -21.43
C LYS A 14 16.90 -5.40 -21.52
N LYS A 15 17.37 -4.99 -22.70
CA LYS A 15 18.78 -4.60 -22.97
C LYS A 15 19.27 -3.55 -21.96
N TRP A 16 18.52 -2.47 -21.79
CA TRP A 16 18.96 -1.36 -20.95
C TRP A 16 18.79 -1.62 -19.46
N TYR A 17 17.80 -2.43 -19.08
CA TYR A 17 17.65 -2.87 -17.70
C TYR A 17 18.83 -3.74 -17.26
N GLU A 18 19.17 -4.77 -18.06
CA GLU A 18 20.32 -5.65 -17.81
C GLU A 18 21.63 -4.89 -17.79
N ASN A 19 21.80 -3.91 -18.71
CA ASN A 19 22.96 -3.05 -18.73
C ASN A 19 23.09 -2.24 -17.42
N SER A 20 22.00 -1.68 -16.93
CA SER A 20 22.00 -0.88 -15.69
C SER A 20 22.36 -1.73 -14.46
N ILE A 21 21.84 -2.95 -14.38
CA ILE A 21 22.19 -3.90 -13.30
C ILE A 21 23.67 -4.27 -13.38
N LYS A 22 24.13 -4.66 -14.56
CA LYS A 22 25.53 -5.09 -14.78
C LYS A 22 26.55 -4.03 -14.38
N ASN A 23 26.24 -2.74 -14.64
CA ASN A 23 27.12 -1.62 -14.30
C ASN A 23 26.88 -1.07 -12.88
N GLY A 24 25.93 -1.63 -12.10
CA GLY A 24 25.66 -1.23 -10.71
C GLY A 24 25.09 0.18 -10.59
N TYR A 25 24.38 0.70 -11.61
CA TYR A 25 23.84 2.08 -11.59
C TYR A 25 22.75 2.27 -10.53
N PHE A 26 22.15 1.22 -10.03
CA PHE A 26 21.10 1.27 -9.01
C PHE A 26 21.65 1.20 -7.57
N THR A 27 22.91 0.81 -7.40
CA THR A 27 23.55 0.71 -6.09
C THR A 27 24.18 2.05 -5.70
N PRO A 28 23.79 2.62 -4.55
CA PRO A 28 24.30 3.93 -4.14
C PRO A 28 25.79 3.86 -3.77
N LYS A 29 26.54 4.88 -4.20
CA LYS A 29 27.88 5.13 -3.67
C LYS A 29 27.75 6.09 -2.49
N LYS A 30 28.04 5.61 -1.27
CA LYS A 30 27.97 6.44 -0.05
C LYS A 30 28.97 7.59 -0.14
N ASP A 31 28.50 8.79 0.14
CA ASP A 31 29.32 10.01 0.26
C ASP A 31 28.94 10.70 1.57
N LYS A 32 29.86 10.70 2.53
CA LYS A 32 29.62 11.27 3.87
C LYS A 32 29.37 12.78 3.86
N ASN A 33 29.73 13.46 2.76
CA ASN A 33 29.49 14.89 2.57
C ASN A 33 28.11 15.20 1.98
N LYS A 34 27.36 14.18 1.55
CA LYS A 34 26.03 14.32 0.95
C LYS A 34 24.98 13.59 1.79
N LYS A 35 23.83 14.22 1.97
CA LYS A 35 22.67 13.54 2.54
C LYS A 35 22.10 12.57 1.50
N PRO A 36 21.85 11.31 1.85
CA PRO A 36 21.22 10.36 0.93
C PRO A 36 19.76 10.70 0.70
N TYR A 37 19.19 10.10 -0.34
CA TYR A 37 17.75 9.98 -0.53
C TYR A 37 17.36 8.50 -0.50
N THR A 38 16.54 8.14 0.44
CA THR A 38 16.21 6.73 0.71
C THR A 38 14.71 6.48 0.59
N VAL A 39 14.35 5.42 -0.12
CA VAL A 39 12.98 4.89 -0.23
C VAL A 39 12.98 3.42 0.14
N LEU A 40 11.93 2.99 0.82
CA LEU A 40 11.67 1.59 1.12
C LEU A 40 10.44 1.15 0.32
N ILE A 41 10.55 0.04 -0.39
CA ILE A 41 9.39 -0.53 -1.06
C ILE A 41 8.37 -0.99 -0.01
N PRO A 42 7.06 -0.71 -0.16
CA PRO A 42 6.06 -1.50 0.53
C PRO A 42 6.16 -2.95 0.07
N PRO A 43 6.62 -3.89 0.92
CA PRO A 43 6.95 -5.22 0.46
C PRO A 43 5.69 -5.95 0.00
N PRO A 44 5.57 -6.36 -1.27
CA PRO A 44 4.40 -7.09 -1.74
C PRO A 44 4.25 -8.44 -1.05
N ASN A 45 3.02 -8.82 -0.76
CA ASN A 45 2.67 -10.10 -0.18
C ASN A 45 2.93 -11.26 -1.16
N VAL A 46 3.60 -12.33 -0.73
CA VAL A 46 3.89 -13.52 -1.56
C VAL A 46 2.66 -14.40 -1.83
N THR A 47 1.49 -13.79 -1.94
CA THR A 47 0.20 -14.45 -2.21
C THR A 47 -0.12 -14.65 -3.68
N GLY A 48 0.71 -14.10 -4.59
CA GLY A 48 0.53 -14.21 -6.04
C GLY A 48 1.31 -13.15 -6.81
N ILE A 49 0.81 -12.78 -7.99
CA ILE A 49 1.42 -11.78 -8.89
C ILE A 49 1.05 -10.34 -8.49
N LEU A 50 1.77 -9.35 -9.00
CA LEU A 50 1.41 -7.92 -8.85
C LEU A 50 0.10 -7.59 -9.60
N HIS A 51 -0.53 -6.48 -9.23
CA HIS A 51 -1.70 -5.90 -9.89
C HIS A 51 -1.46 -4.41 -10.19
N MET A 52 -2.38 -3.75 -10.90
CA MET A 52 -2.22 -2.35 -11.36
C MET A 52 -1.96 -1.35 -10.22
N GLY A 53 -2.50 -1.58 -9.02
CA GLY A 53 -2.17 -0.77 -7.85
C GLY A 53 -0.69 -0.84 -7.44
N HIS A 54 -0.04 -1.99 -7.60
CA HIS A 54 1.41 -2.13 -7.40
C HIS A 54 2.20 -1.42 -8.50
N VAL A 55 1.72 -1.47 -9.75
CA VAL A 55 2.33 -0.74 -10.87
C VAL A 55 2.38 0.76 -10.56
N LEU A 56 1.24 1.35 -10.15
CA LEU A 56 1.19 2.76 -9.76
C LEU A 56 2.15 3.06 -8.61
N ASN A 57 2.04 2.30 -7.52
CA ASN A 57 2.85 2.49 -6.31
C ASN A 57 4.35 2.48 -6.61
N ASN A 58 4.82 1.45 -7.33
CA ASN A 58 6.24 1.31 -7.63
C ASN A 58 6.73 2.31 -8.68
N THR A 59 5.89 2.69 -9.65
CA THR A 59 6.24 3.72 -10.63
C THR A 59 6.44 5.08 -9.96
N LEU A 60 5.56 5.47 -9.01
CA LEU A 60 5.72 6.71 -8.24
C LEU A 60 7.06 6.76 -7.48
N GLN A 61 7.44 5.64 -6.85
CA GLN A 61 8.71 5.53 -6.13
C GLN A 61 9.91 5.63 -7.09
N ASP A 62 9.86 4.87 -8.19
CA ASP A 62 10.96 4.80 -9.15
C ASP A 62 11.23 6.14 -9.84
N VAL A 63 10.18 6.89 -10.18
CA VAL A 63 10.32 8.25 -10.74
C VAL A 63 11.11 9.14 -9.78
N MET A 64 10.80 9.10 -8.49
CA MET A 64 11.51 9.91 -7.50
C MET A 64 12.96 9.45 -7.29
N ILE A 65 13.19 8.15 -7.26
CA ILE A 65 14.55 7.57 -7.14
C ILE A 65 15.40 7.95 -8.34
N ARG A 66 14.89 7.83 -9.56
CA ARG A 66 15.61 8.20 -10.78
C ARG A 66 15.91 9.70 -10.83
N TYR A 67 14.90 10.53 -10.54
CA TYR A 67 15.08 11.98 -10.46
C TYR A 67 16.17 12.34 -9.44
N LYS A 68 16.12 11.84 -8.22
CA LYS A 68 17.11 12.15 -7.17
C LYS A 68 18.51 11.63 -7.52
N ARG A 69 18.62 10.46 -8.16
CA ARG A 69 19.89 9.94 -8.66
C ARG A 69 20.52 10.91 -9.68
N MET A 70 19.73 11.41 -10.61
CA MET A 70 20.18 12.39 -11.60
C MET A 70 20.55 13.76 -10.98
N THR A 71 20.04 14.10 -9.79
CA THR A 71 20.51 15.31 -9.07
C THR A 71 21.83 15.10 -8.34
N GLY A 72 22.48 13.93 -8.49
CA GLY A 72 23.77 13.61 -7.90
C GLY A 72 23.72 13.30 -6.41
N VAL A 73 22.55 12.96 -5.89
CA VAL A 73 22.33 12.55 -4.51
C VAL A 73 22.52 11.02 -4.42
N PRO A 74 23.27 10.49 -3.42
CA PRO A 74 23.30 9.05 -3.17
C PRO A 74 21.89 8.52 -2.88
N THR A 75 21.35 7.68 -3.77
CA THR A 75 19.97 7.22 -3.68
C THR A 75 19.90 5.71 -3.42
N LEU A 76 19.14 5.34 -2.40
CA LEU A 76 18.87 3.94 -2.05
C LEU A 76 17.40 3.64 -2.16
N TRP A 77 17.04 2.59 -2.89
CA TRP A 77 15.71 1.99 -2.88
C TRP A 77 15.82 0.51 -2.53
N ILE A 78 15.39 0.14 -1.32
CA ILE A 78 15.48 -1.24 -0.82
C ILE A 78 14.27 -2.03 -1.30
N PRO A 79 14.47 -3.12 -2.07
CA PRO A 79 13.41 -4.04 -2.48
C PRO A 79 13.17 -5.09 -1.41
N GLY A 80 12.01 -5.75 -1.49
CA GLY A 80 11.71 -6.94 -0.70
C GLY A 80 10.28 -7.39 -0.84
N VAL A 81 9.97 -8.50 -0.16
CA VAL A 81 8.63 -9.11 -0.14
C VAL A 81 8.22 -9.47 1.29
N ASP A 82 6.91 -9.52 1.51
CA ASP A 82 6.31 -9.86 2.80
C ASP A 82 5.81 -11.30 2.82
N HIS A 83 6.03 -12.01 3.93
CA HIS A 83 5.59 -13.39 4.13
C HIS A 83 4.06 -13.53 4.23
N ALA A 84 3.35 -12.45 4.61
CA ALA A 84 1.91 -12.33 4.61
C ALA A 84 1.17 -13.47 5.34
N GLY A 85 1.64 -13.84 6.51
CA GLY A 85 1.13 -14.85 7.46
C GLY A 85 -0.15 -15.60 7.07
N ILE A 86 -1.30 -15.11 7.56
CA ILE A 86 -2.62 -15.70 7.30
C ILE A 86 -2.91 -15.84 5.80
N ALA A 87 -2.56 -14.83 5.01
CA ALA A 87 -2.91 -14.80 3.60
C ALA A 87 -2.20 -15.90 2.80
N THR A 88 -0.89 -16.05 3.02
CA THR A 88 -0.08 -17.05 2.31
C THR A 88 -0.47 -18.47 2.75
N GLN A 89 -0.64 -18.68 4.06
CA GLN A 89 -1.08 -19.99 4.56
C GLN A 89 -2.44 -20.37 3.98
N ASN A 90 -3.43 -19.47 3.96
CA ASN A 90 -4.75 -19.75 3.38
C ASN A 90 -4.69 -20.13 1.89
N VAL A 91 -3.82 -19.51 1.11
CA VAL A 91 -3.67 -19.86 -0.31
C VAL A 91 -3.14 -21.29 -0.46
N VAL A 92 -2.13 -21.65 0.33
CA VAL A 92 -1.55 -23.01 0.30
C VAL A 92 -2.51 -24.06 0.87
N GLU A 93 -3.27 -23.74 1.93
CA GLU A 93 -4.31 -24.63 2.45
C GLU A 93 -5.46 -24.86 1.46
N LYS A 94 -5.84 -23.85 0.66
CA LYS A 94 -6.80 -24.04 -0.44
C LYS A 94 -6.28 -25.02 -1.50
N GLN A 95 -4.97 -24.99 -1.80
CA GLN A 95 -4.38 -25.99 -2.71
C GLN A 95 -4.39 -27.38 -2.08
N LEU A 96 -4.10 -27.51 -0.77
CA LEU A 96 -4.19 -28.78 -0.06
C LEU A 96 -5.62 -29.34 -0.08
N ALA A 97 -6.63 -28.48 0.08
CA ALA A 97 -8.03 -28.88 0.03
C ALA A 97 -8.44 -29.44 -1.36
N ASN A 98 -7.84 -28.95 -2.46
CA ASN A 98 -8.03 -29.52 -3.79
C ASN A 98 -7.45 -30.94 -3.88
N ASP A 99 -6.41 -31.25 -3.10
CA ASP A 99 -5.83 -32.59 -2.97
C ASP A 99 -6.60 -33.46 -1.93
N GLY A 100 -7.72 -32.97 -1.37
CA GLY A 100 -8.52 -33.64 -0.35
C GLY A 100 -7.85 -33.72 1.03
N LYS A 101 -6.88 -32.85 1.33
CA LYS A 101 -6.10 -32.83 2.57
C LYS A 101 -6.27 -31.52 3.34
N THR A 102 -6.10 -31.62 4.64
CA THR A 102 -6.01 -30.49 5.55
C THR A 102 -4.57 -30.30 6.08
N ARG A 103 -4.29 -29.18 6.71
CA ARG A 103 -3.00 -28.96 7.39
C ARG A 103 -2.72 -30.01 8.47
N HIS A 104 -3.75 -30.49 9.16
CA HIS A 104 -3.61 -31.49 10.24
C HIS A 104 -3.20 -32.87 9.71
N ASP A 105 -3.58 -33.22 8.47
CA ASP A 105 -3.21 -34.48 7.84
C ASP A 105 -1.71 -34.55 7.49
N ILE A 106 -1.08 -33.40 7.22
CA ILE A 106 0.34 -33.35 6.82
C ILE A 106 1.28 -32.90 7.95
N GLY A 107 0.75 -32.21 8.95
CA GLY A 107 1.51 -31.67 10.09
C GLY A 107 2.24 -30.37 9.79
N ARG A 108 2.68 -29.68 10.87
CA ARG A 108 3.25 -28.31 10.82
C ARG A 108 4.48 -28.22 9.91
N GLU A 109 5.44 -29.09 10.09
CA GLU A 109 6.72 -29.04 9.32
C GLU A 109 6.47 -29.09 7.81
N LYS A 110 5.72 -30.09 7.35
CA LYS A 110 5.43 -30.25 5.92
C LYS A 110 4.57 -29.12 5.34
N LEU A 111 3.70 -28.52 6.13
CA LEU A 111 2.96 -27.34 5.67
C LEU A 111 3.91 -26.16 5.50
N VAL A 112 4.77 -25.90 6.47
CA VAL A 112 5.73 -24.79 6.44
C VAL A 112 6.71 -24.97 5.28
N ASP A 113 7.23 -26.18 5.04
CA ASP A 113 8.08 -26.47 3.88
C ASP A 113 7.37 -26.17 2.56
N ARG A 114 6.10 -26.60 2.41
CA ARG A 114 5.30 -26.32 1.21
C ARG A 114 5.05 -24.81 1.03
N ILE A 115 4.94 -24.04 2.11
CA ILE A 115 4.78 -22.59 2.04
C ILE A 115 6.12 -21.93 1.64
N TRP A 116 7.27 -22.47 2.08
CA TRP A 116 8.58 -22.01 1.59
C TRP A 116 8.73 -22.23 0.10
N ASP A 117 8.38 -23.41 -0.44
CA ASP A 117 8.37 -23.66 -1.87
C ASP A 117 7.48 -22.68 -2.64
N TRP A 118 6.29 -22.40 -2.11
CA TRP A 118 5.38 -21.39 -2.64
C TRP A 118 6.02 -19.99 -2.64
N LYS A 119 6.67 -19.61 -1.55
CA LYS A 119 7.36 -18.31 -1.43
C LYS A 119 8.49 -18.19 -2.46
N GLU A 120 9.29 -19.22 -2.65
CA GLU A 120 10.35 -19.18 -3.66
C GLU A 120 9.78 -18.97 -5.07
N GLU A 121 8.73 -19.69 -5.43
CA GLU A 121 8.07 -19.54 -6.74
C GLU A 121 7.44 -18.15 -6.91
N LYS A 122 6.60 -17.73 -5.98
CA LYS A 122 5.80 -16.49 -6.15
C LYS A 122 6.60 -15.24 -5.83
N GLY A 123 7.47 -15.29 -4.83
CA GLY A 123 8.39 -14.20 -4.52
C GLY A 123 9.33 -13.90 -5.67
N GLY A 124 9.94 -14.93 -6.27
CA GLY A 124 10.77 -14.79 -7.46
C GLY A 124 10.01 -14.16 -8.63
N ARG A 125 8.75 -14.56 -8.85
CA ARG A 125 7.91 -13.95 -9.90
C ARG A 125 7.58 -12.48 -9.63
N ILE A 126 7.32 -12.11 -8.39
CA ILE A 126 7.08 -10.69 -8.00
C ILE A 126 8.33 -9.84 -8.29
N ILE A 127 9.50 -10.32 -7.91
CA ILE A 127 10.77 -9.63 -8.17
C ILE A 127 11.00 -9.46 -9.68
N GLU A 128 10.73 -10.49 -10.47
CA GLU A 128 10.84 -10.41 -11.93
C GLU A 128 9.85 -9.40 -12.54
N GLN A 129 8.60 -9.36 -12.04
CA GLN A 129 7.62 -8.36 -12.47
C GLN A 129 8.08 -6.92 -12.14
N LEU A 130 8.70 -6.68 -10.98
CA LEU A 130 9.27 -5.39 -10.62
C LEU A 130 10.41 -4.99 -11.55
N LYS A 131 11.28 -5.95 -11.92
CA LYS A 131 12.37 -5.73 -12.88
C LYS A 131 11.84 -5.39 -14.26
N GLN A 132 10.85 -6.13 -14.75
CA GLN A 132 10.22 -5.85 -16.06
C GLN A 132 9.50 -4.50 -16.08
N LEU A 133 8.90 -4.06 -14.97
CA LEU A 133 8.35 -2.71 -14.83
C LEU A 133 9.44 -1.61 -14.86
N GLY A 134 10.70 -1.98 -14.73
CA GLY A 134 11.83 -1.06 -14.74
C GLY A 134 12.18 -0.47 -13.38
N CYS A 135 11.76 -1.08 -12.28
CA CYS A 135 12.08 -0.60 -10.93
C CYS A 135 13.59 -0.59 -10.69
N SER A 136 14.16 0.58 -10.39
CA SER A 136 15.60 0.78 -10.20
C SER A 136 16.05 0.57 -8.74
N CYS A 137 15.58 -0.53 -8.14
CA CYS A 137 15.95 -0.97 -6.80
C CYS A 137 17.42 -1.41 -6.72
N ASP A 138 18.02 -1.29 -5.55
CA ASP A 138 19.28 -1.95 -5.26
C ASP A 138 19.06 -3.43 -4.93
N TRP A 139 19.07 -4.26 -5.97
CA TRP A 139 18.80 -5.71 -5.87
C TRP A 139 19.84 -6.48 -5.05
N THR A 140 20.97 -5.86 -4.72
CA THR A 140 21.95 -6.47 -3.81
C THR A 140 21.50 -6.44 -2.35
N ARG A 141 20.44 -5.67 -2.07
CA ARG A 141 19.83 -5.51 -0.74
C ARG A 141 18.38 -6.03 -0.69
N GLU A 142 18.06 -7.01 -1.52
CA GLU A 142 16.72 -7.63 -1.46
C GLU A 142 16.49 -8.27 -0.09
N ARG A 143 15.31 -8.03 0.49
CA ARG A 143 14.92 -8.50 1.82
C ARG A 143 13.60 -9.28 1.78
N PHE A 144 13.46 -10.16 2.73
CA PHE A 144 12.24 -10.89 3.01
C PHE A 144 11.91 -10.79 4.50
N THR A 145 10.63 -10.52 4.84
CA THR A 145 10.23 -10.29 6.23
C THR A 145 10.51 -11.45 7.18
N MET A 146 10.81 -12.65 6.67
CA MET A 146 11.24 -13.82 7.44
C MET A 146 12.69 -14.25 7.13
N ASP A 147 13.53 -13.39 6.51
CA ASP A 147 14.95 -13.69 6.42
C ASP A 147 15.61 -13.70 7.82
N GLU A 148 16.81 -14.25 7.92
CA GLU A 148 17.51 -14.44 9.19
C GLU A 148 17.67 -13.13 9.96
N GLY A 149 18.12 -12.05 9.31
CA GLY A 149 18.33 -10.76 9.95
C GLY A 149 17.05 -10.09 10.44
N LEU A 150 15.96 -10.16 9.65
CA LEU A 150 14.66 -9.64 10.06
C LEU A 150 14.05 -10.50 11.18
N SER A 151 14.23 -11.82 11.14
CA SER A 151 13.77 -12.73 12.19
C SER A 151 14.47 -12.45 13.54
N GLU A 152 15.77 -12.15 13.53
CA GLU A 152 16.49 -11.74 14.73
C GLU A 152 15.98 -10.38 15.25
N SER A 153 15.68 -9.44 14.36
CA SER A 153 15.07 -8.16 14.75
C SER A 153 13.71 -8.35 15.41
N VAL A 154 12.87 -9.24 14.89
CA VAL A 154 11.56 -9.57 15.48
C VAL A 154 11.69 -10.15 16.89
N LYS A 155 12.58 -11.11 17.09
CA LYS A 155 12.84 -11.69 18.43
C LYS A 155 13.34 -10.62 19.40
N GLU A 156 14.29 -9.79 18.98
CA GLU A 156 14.86 -8.72 19.81
C GLU A 156 13.79 -7.71 20.25
N VAL A 157 12.93 -7.26 19.32
CA VAL A 157 11.82 -6.35 19.61
C VAL A 157 10.84 -6.96 20.59
N PHE A 158 10.44 -8.22 20.40
CA PHE A 158 9.53 -8.90 21.31
C PHE A 158 10.09 -8.94 22.74
N ILE A 159 11.36 -9.34 22.89
CA ILE A 159 12.02 -9.43 24.18
C ILE A 159 12.12 -8.06 24.86
N GLN A 160 12.58 -7.03 24.14
CA GLN A 160 12.70 -5.68 24.69
C GLN A 160 11.33 -5.11 25.13
N LEU A 161 10.29 -5.26 24.33
CA LEU A 161 8.94 -4.80 24.71
C LEU A 161 8.38 -5.59 25.89
N HIS A 162 8.63 -6.90 25.97
CA HIS A 162 8.24 -7.70 27.12
C HIS A 162 8.97 -7.24 28.38
N GLN A 163 10.29 -7.02 28.32
CA GLN A 163 11.08 -6.51 29.48
C GLN A 163 10.60 -5.12 29.93
N LYS A 164 10.13 -4.27 29.00
CA LYS A 164 9.52 -2.96 29.32
C LYS A 164 8.09 -3.08 29.86
N GLY A 165 7.50 -4.28 29.91
CA GLY A 165 6.11 -4.51 30.30
C GLY A 165 5.09 -3.98 29.31
N LEU A 166 5.52 -3.76 28.06
CA LEU A 166 4.65 -3.34 26.93
C LEU A 166 4.05 -4.54 26.19
N ILE A 167 4.69 -5.72 26.23
CA ILE A 167 4.09 -6.98 25.79
C ILE A 167 3.61 -7.77 27.01
N TYR A 168 2.40 -8.30 26.93
CA TYR A 168 1.81 -9.14 27.98
C TYR A 168 0.91 -10.21 27.36
N LYS A 169 0.73 -11.34 28.08
CA LYS A 169 -0.27 -12.36 27.76
C LYS A 169 -1.50 -12.16 28.66
N GLY A 170 -2.69 -12.20 28.07
CA GLY A 170 -3.91 -11.99 28.85
C GLY A 170 -5.17 -12.48 28.16
N LYS A 171 -6.19 -12.76 28.98
CA LYS A 171 -7.49 -13.21 28.53
C LYS A 171 -8.38 -12.01 28.19
N ARG A 172 -8.69 -11.87 26.90
CA ARG A 172 -9.47 -10.75 26.35
C ARG A 172 -10.49 -11.26 25.34
N ILE A 173 -11.55 -10.48 25.11
CA ILE A 173 -12.38 -10.64 23.91
C ILE A 173 -11.60 -10.14 22.70
N ILE A 174 -11.53 -11.01 21.71
CA ILE A 174 -10.86 -10.75 20.44
C ILE A 174 -11.79 -11.02 19.28
N ASN A 175 -11.46 -10.48 18.11
CA ASN A 175 -12.08 -10.89 16.86
C ASN A 175 -11.49 -12.25 16.47
N TRP A 176 -12.36 -13.24 16.27
CA TRP A 176 -11.97 -14.60 15.94
C TRP A 176 -12.58 -15.04 14.63
N CYS A 177 -11.79 -15.61 13.75
CA CYS A 177 -12.28 -16.21 12.52
C CYS A 177 -12.48 -17.74 12.73
N PRO A 178 -13.71 -18.26 12.78
CA PRO A 178 -13.94 -19.67 13.04
C PRO A 178 -13.57 -20.60 11.87
N ARG A 179 -13.37 -20.03 10.66
CA ARG A 179 -12.89 -20.80 9.50
C ARG A 179 -11.35 -20.86 9.46
N CYS A 180 -10.68 -19.74 9.70
CA CYS A 180 -9.21 -19.71 9.75
C CYS A 180 -8.66 -20.22 11.08
N VAL A 181 -9.53 -20.34 12.09
CA VAL A 181 -9.22 -20.75 13.46
C VAL A 181 -8.06 -19.92 14.02
N THR A 182 -8.23 -18.58 14.00
CA THR A 182 -7.20 -17.65 14.46
C THR A 182 -7.79 -16.31 14.89
N ALA A 183 -7.09 -15.65 15.79
CA ALA A 183 -7.34 -14.26 16.18
C ALA A 183 -7.09 -13.29 15.02
N LEU A 184 -7.86 -12.22 14.99
CA LEU A 184 -7.73 -11.09 14.08
C LEU A 184 -7.59 -9.80 14.88
N ALA A 185 -6.73 -8.91 14.44
CA ALA A 185 -6.70 -7.54 14.93
C ALA A 185 -7.95 -6.77 14.42
N ASN A 186 -8.30 -5.65 15.06
CA ASN A 186 -9.50 -4.89 14.69
C ASN A 186 -9.49 -4.40 13.24
N ASP A 187 -8.31 -4.12 12.72
CA ASP A 187 -8.02 -3.65 11.38
C ASP A 187 -7.91 -4.79 10.32
N GLU A 188 -8.07 -6.05 10.75
CA GLU A 188 -8.20 -7.23 9.89
C GLU A 188 -9.66 -7.67 9.72
N VAL A 189 -10.61 -6.84 10.15
CA VAL A 189 -12.05 -7.09 10.06
C VAL A 189 -12.69 -6.10 9.08
N ASP A 190 -13.26 -6.63 8.01
CA ASP A 190 -14.06 -5.87 7.06
C ASP A 190 -15.50 -5.80 7.55
N HIS A 191 -16.02 -4.59 7.77
CA HIS A 191 -17.41 -4.40 8.16
C HIS A 191 -18.28 -4.22 6.92
N LYS A 192 -19.34 -5.01 6.83
CA LYS A 192 -20.34 -4.92 5.77
C LYS A 192 -21.70 -4.57 6.35
N ASP A 193 -22.39 -3.63 5.73
CA ASP A 193 -23.77 -3.32 6.10
C ASP A 193 -24.67 -4.44 5.60
N GLU A 194 -25.33 -5.11 6.54
CA GLU A 194 -26.27 -6.21 6.27
C GLU A 194 -27.62 -5.93 6.90
N THR A 195 -28.68 -6.26 6.19
CA THR A 195 -30.02 -6.23 6.73
C THR A 195 -30.28 -7.55 7.48
N GLY A 196 -30.19 -7.49 8.79
CA GLY A 196 -30.53 -8.58 9.69
C GLY A 196 -31.87 -8.37 10.39
N ASN A 197 -32.00 -8.97 11.55
CA ASN A 197 -33.16 -8.77 12.42
C ASN A 197 -32.73 -8.42 13.84
N LEU A 198 -33.56 -7.67 14.52
CA LEU A 198 -33.51 -7.48 15.97
C LEU A 198 -34.63 -8.34 16.57
N TRP A 199 -34.24 -9.35 17.35
CA TRP A 199 -35.17 -10.27 17.99
C TRP A 199 -35.46 -9.84 19.41
N ASN A 200 -36.74 -9.61 19.75
CA ASN A 200 -37.20 -9.37 21.10
C ASN A 200 -37.45 -10.69 21.79
N MET A 201 -36.81 -10.96 22.93
CA MET A 201 -36.89 -12.19 23.67
C MET A 201 -37.33 -11.92 25.12
N ASN A 202 -38.32 -12.68 25.62
CA ASN A 202 -38.87 -12.52 26.97
C ASN A 202 -38.17 -13.48 27.94
N TYR A 203 -37.49 -12.91 28.93
CA TYR A 203 -36.86 -13.68 30.01
C TYR A 203 -37.77 -13.66 31.24
N PRO A 204 -38.33 -14.83 31.66
CA PRO A 204 -39.24 -14.92 32.82
C PRO A 204 -38.56 -14.50 34.11
N LEU A 205 -39.25 -13.70 34.92
CA LEU A 205 -38.82 -13.38 36.27
C LEU A 205 -38.96 -14.63 37.18
N LYS A 206 -37.94 -14.87 38.01
CA LYS A 206 -37.91 -16.05 38.91
C LYS A 206 -39.11 -16.10 39.88
N ASP A 207 -39.60 -14.91 40.31
CA ASP A 207 -40.74 -14.79 41.21
C ASP A 207 -42.11 -15.03 40.54
N GLY A 208 -42.12 -15.28 39.22
CA GLY A 208 -43.32 -15.51 38.44
C GLY A 208 -44.16 -14.25 38.18
N SER A 209 -43.67 -13.05 38.50
CA SER A 209 -44.41 -11.80 38.36
C SER A 209 -44.48 -11.26 36.91
N GLY A 210 -43.85 -11.96 35.96
CA GLY A 210 -43.83 -11.56 34.55
C GLY A 210 -42.51 -11.91 33.86
N PHE A 211 -42.12 -11.07 32.92
CA PHE A 211 -40.87 -11.23 32.18
C PHE A 211 -40.22 -9.85 31.94
N ILE A 212 -38.94 -9.85 31.59
CA ILE A 212 -38.24 -8.71 31.04
C ILE A 212 -37.87 -9.00 29.58
N THR A 213 -38.09 -8.05 28.68
CA THR A 213 -37.80 -8.21 27.26
C THR A 213 -36.40 -7.66 26.93
N VAL A 214 -35.59 -8.49 26.30
CA VAL A 214 -34.27 -8.09 25.75
C VAL A 214 -34.31 -8.14 24.23
N ALA A 215 -33.60 -7.21 23.58
CA ALA A 215 -33.50 -7.18 22.12
C ALA A 215 -32.06 -7.50 21.68
N THR A 216 -31.90 -8.35 20.67
CA THR A 216 -30.56 -8.76 20.20
C THR A 216 -30.56 -9.09 18.71
N THR A 217 -29.42 -8.83 18.05
CA THR A 217 -29.13 -9.32 16.69
C THR A 217 -28.50 -10.72 16.68
N ARG A 218 -28.17 -11.28 17.87
CA ARG A 218 -27.46 -12.55 18.03
C ARG A 218 -28.15 -13.45 19.07
N PRO A 219 -29.32 -14.02 18.77
CA PRO A 219 -30.08 -14.84 19.71
C PRO A 219 -29.29 -16.05 20.26
N GLU A 220 -28.39 -16.63 19.46
CA GLU A 220 -27.59 -17.80 19.85
C GLU A 220 -26.70 -17.53 21.08
N THR A 221 -26.29 -16.27 21.29
CA THR A 221 -25.42 -15.94 22.43
C THR A 221 -26.18 -15.89 23.77
N MET A 222 -27.52 -15.88 23.75
CA MET A 222 -28.34 -15.89 24.99
C MET A 222 -27.97 -17.04 25.95
N LEU A 223 -27.52 -18.17 25.38
CA LEU A 223 -27.16 -19.34 26.17
C LEU A 223 -25.93 -19.09 27.08
N GLY A 224 -25.17 -18.03 26.82
CA GLY A 224 -24.04 -17.59 27.63
C GLY A 224 -24.30 -16.36 28.51
N ASP A 225 -25.55 -15.88 28.58
CA ASP A 225 -25.88 -14.70 29.38
C ASP A 225 -25.65 -14.93 30.87
N THR A 226 -25.14 -13.88 31.53
CA THR A 226 -24.85 -13.88 32.97
C THR A 226 -25.50 -12.74 33.71
N ALA A 227 -26.12 -11.79 32.99
CA ALA A 227 -26.98 -10.75 33.53
C ALA A 227 -27.91 -10.16 32.45
N VAL A 228 -28.92 -9.42 32.89
CA VAL A 228 -29.67 -8.45 32.09
C VAL A 228 -29.36 -7.07 32.65
N ALA A 229 -28.90 -6.13 31.82
CA ALA A 229 -28.60 -4.76 32.22
C ALA A 229 -29.74 -3.81 31.83
N VAL A 230 -30.03 -2.85 32.70
CA VAL A 230 -30.96 -1.74 32.48
C VAL A 230 -30.29 -0.43 32.88
N HIS A 231 -30.73 0.69 32.32
CA HIS A 231 -30.17 1.98 32.73
C HIS A 231 -30.64 2.34 34.15
N PRO A 232 -29.77 2.84 35.05
CA PRO A 232 -30.14 3.14 36.44
C PRO A 232 -31.28 4.15 36.58
N ASP A 233 -31.42 5.08 35.64
CA ASP A 233 -32.47 6.13 35.62
C ASP A 233 -33.68 5.75 34.75
N ASP A 234 -33.84 4.50 34.35
CA ASP A 234 -35.02 4.06 33.58
C ASP A 234 -36.15 3.65 34.53
N GLU A 235 -37.14 4.49 34.62
CA GLU A 235 -38.30 4.27 35.54
C GLU A 235 -39.09 3.00 35.21
N ARG A 236 -39.02 2.51 33.96
CA ARG A 236 -39.69 1.24 33.52
C ARG A 236 -39.16 0.02 34.27
N TYR A 237 -37.92 0.03 34.64
CA TYR A 237 -37.20 -1.15 35.13
C TYR A 237 -36.62 -0.96 36.55
N LYS A 238 -36.82 0.19 37.16
CA LYS A 238 -36.23 0.54 38.47
C LYS A 238 -36.57 -0.46 39.57
N GLU A 239 -37.80 -0.98 39.60
CA GLU A 239 -38.23 -1.98 40.56
C GLU A 239 -37.77 -3.41 40.25
N LEU A 240 -37.17 -3.62 39.04
CA LEU A 240 -36.66 -4.91 38.65
C LEU A 240 -35.14 -5.04 38.95
N ILE A 241 -34.46 -3.95 39.23
CA ILE A 241 -33.04 -3.96 39.58
C ILE A 241 -32.80 -4.78 40.84
N GLY A 242 -31.87 -5.75 40.74
CA GLY A 242 -31.57 -6.70 41.81
C GLY A 242 -32.47 -7.95 41.85
N LYS A 243 -33.54 -7.99 41.05
CA LYS A 243 -34.31 -9.24 40.84
C LYS A 243 -33.54 -10.23 39.95
N THR A 244 -34.06 -11.44 39.85
CA THR A 244 -33.43 -12.54 39.09
C THR A 244 -34.40 -12.99 37.99
N VAL A 245 -33.85 -13.25 36.79
CA VAL A 245 -34.56 -13.91 35.70
C VAL A 245 -34.09 -15.37 35.54
N LEU A 246 -34.90 -16.20 34.98
CA LEU A 246 -34.57 -17.56 34.57
C LEU A 246 -34.26 -17.55 33.08
N LEU A 247 -33.01 -17.86 32.73
CA LEU A 247 -32.61 -17.93 31.33
C LEU A 247 -33.31 -19.09 30.64
N PRO A 248 -34.07 -18.87 29.57
CA PRO A 248 -34.76 -19.93 28.85
C PRO A 248 -33.85 -21.07 28.42
N PHE A 249 -34.34 -22.32 28.44
CA PHE A 249 -33.69 -23.58 28.03
C PHE A 249 -32.57 -24.10 28.95
N ILE A 250 -31.81 -23.21 29.62
CA ILE A 250 -30.70 -23.59 30.53
C ILE A 250 -31.14 -23.50 32.00
N GLU A 251 -32.24 -22.79 32.27
CA GLU A 251 -32.77 -22.56 33.62
C GLU A 251 -31.75 -21.91 34.60
N ARG A 252 -30.75 -21.21 34.03
CA ARG A 252 -29.76 -20.44 34.81
C ARG A 252 -30.41 -19.21 35.39
N GLU A 253 -30.16 -18.97 36.67
CA GLU A 253 -30.55 -17.76 37.37
C GLU A 253 -29.56 -16.66 37.09
N ILE A 254 -29.97 -15.53 36.51
CA ILE A 254 -29.11 -14.38 36.24
C ILE A 254 -29.72 -13.11 36.81
N PRO A 255 -28.91 -12.18 37.38
CA PRO A 255 -29.40 -10.95 37.98
C PRO A 255 -29.78 -9.88 36.92
N ILE A 256 -30.71 -9.00 37.32
CA ILE A 256 -30.95 -7.72 36.63
C ILE A 256 -30.07 -6.68 37.31
N ILE A 257 -29.13 -6.08 36.54
CA ILE A 257 -28.15 -5.11 37.01
C ILE A 257 -28.43 -3.71 36.44
N ALA A 258 -27.94 -2.67 37.12
CA ALA A 258 -28.00 -1.31 36.61
C ALA A 258 -26.62 -0.91 36.05
N ASP A 259 -26.57 -0.45 34.78
CA ASP A 259 -25.34 0.03 34.15
C ASP A 259 -25.65 1.18 33.17
N GLU A 260 -24.87 2.27 33.24
CA GLU A 260 -24.99 3.46 32.37
C GLU A 260 -24.70 3.17 30.90
N TYR A 261 -24.14 2.02 30.57
CA TYR A 261 -23.92 1.54 29.21
C TYR A 261 -25.24 1.37 28.42
N VAL A 262 -26.35 1.10 29.10
CA VAL A 262 -27.64 0.81 28.44
C VAL A 262 -28.29 2.07 27.91
N GLU A 263 -28.63 2.09 26.64
CA GLU A 263 -29.39 3.17 26.00
C GLU A 263 -30.91 2.93 26.20
N LYS A 264 -31.58 3.86 26.91
CA LYS A 264 -33.00 3.73 27.27
C LYS A 264 -33.97 3.65 26.10
N ASP A 265 -33.60 4.31 25.00
CA ASP A 265 -34.47 4.49 23.82
C ASP A 265 -34.12 3.51 22.68
N PHE A 266 -33.16 2.61 22.89
CA PHE A 266 -32.80 1.59 21.90
C PHE A 266 -33.44 0.24 22.23
N GLY A 267 -34.15 -0.36 21.26
CA GLY A 267 -34.84 -1.64 21.42
C GLY A 267 -35.81 -1.62 22.62
N SER A 268 -35.69 -2.60 23.49
CA SER A 268 -36.48 -2.66 24.72
C SER A 268 -36.00 -1.72 25.85
N GLY A 269 -34.81 -1.14 25.74
CA GLY A 269 -34.12 -0.46 26.85
C GLY A 269 -33.47 -1.43 27.85
N CYS A 270 -33.41 -2.73 27.50
CA CYS A 270 -32.74 -3.75 28.26
C CYS A 270 -31.75 -4.50 27.39
N VAL A 271 -30.56 -4.76 27.92
CA VAL A 271 -29.49 -5.46 27.20
C VAL A 271 -29.15 -6.75 27.92
N LYS A 272 -29.14 -7.86 27.20
CA LYS A 272 -28.58 -9.12 27.69
C LYS A 272 -27.07 -8.98 27.78
N ILE A 273 -26.44 -9.50 28.80
CA ILE A 273 -24.99 -9.41 29.01
C ILE A 273 -24.33 -10.79 28.87
N THR A 274 -23.54 -10.93 27.82
CA THR A 274 -22.80 -12.17 27.46
C THR A 274 -21.29 -11.88 27.47
N PRO A 275 -20.61 -11.82 28.62
CA PRO A 275 -19.23 -11.32 28.72
C PRO A 275 -18.18 -12.11 27.94
N ALA A 276 -18.49 -13.32 27.49
CA ALA A 276 -17.58 -14.16 26.69
C ALA A 276 -17.75 -13.99 25.18
N HIS A 277 -18.78 -13.27 24.70
CA HIS A 277 -19.16 -13.22 23.29
C HIS A 277 -19.50 -11.81 22.76
N ASP A 278 -19.27 -10.77 23.56
CA ASP A 278 -19.37 -9.37 23.15
C ASP A 278 -18.35 -8.50 23.88
N PRO A 279 -17.64 -7.57 23.18
CA PRO A 279 -16.64 -6.72 23.82
C PRO A 279 -17.19 -5.75 24.86
N ASN A 280 -18.38 -5.18 24.61
CA ASN A 280 -19.01 -4.25 25.55
C ASN A 280 -19.56 -5.00 26.77
N ASP A 281 -20.19 -6.16 26.54
CA ASP A 281 -20.65 -7.05 27.62
C ASP A 281 -19.49 -7.54 28.48
N PHE A 282 -18.31 -7.72 27.90
CA PHE A 282 -17.09 -8.07 28.65
C PHE A 282 -16.70 -6.96 29.63
N GLU A 283 -16.76 -5.70 29.22
CA GLU A 283 -16.48 -4.53 30.08
C GLU A 283 -17.52 -4.40 31.21
N VAL A 284 -18.83 -4.53 30.86
CA VAL A 284 -19.92 -4.59 31.85
C VAL A 284 -19.69 -5.73 32.83
N GLY A 285 -19.35 -6.91 32.29
CA GLY A 285 -19.05 -8.11 33.08
C GLY A 285 -17.88 -7.92 34.06
N GLN A 286 -16.85 -7.16 33.67
CA GLN A 286 -15.73 -6.81 34.56
C GLN A 286 -16.18 -5.87 35.68
N ARG A 287 -16.95 -4.82 35.37
CA ARG A 287 -17.48 -3.86 36.39
C ARG A 287 -18.35 -4.51 37.44
N HIS A 288 -19.15 -5.48 36.99
CA HIS A 288 -20.11 -6.20 37.85
C HIS A 288 -19.63 -7.57 38.32
N ASN A 289 -18.37 -7.95 38.05
CA ASN A 289 -17.76 -9.25 38.40
C ASN A 289 -18.61 -10.44 37.96
N LEU A 290 -19.15 -10.40 36.72
CA LEU A 290 -19.98 -11.47 36.15
C LEU A 290 -19.13 -12.65 35.63
N GLU A 291 -19.71 -13.84 35.64
CA GLU A 291 -19.10 -15.03 35.08
C GLU A 291 -18.94 -14.88 33.55
N LYS A 292 -17.89 -15.49 32.99
CA LYS A 292 -17.59 -15.49 31.55
C LYS A 292 -17.78 -16.90 31.01
N ILE A 293 -18.93 -17.16 30.37
CA ILE A 293 -19.33 -18.49 29.92
C ILE A 293 -19.12 -18.58 28.41
N ILE A 294 -18.12 -19.37 28.01
CA ILE A 294 -17.85 -19.66 26.59
C ILE A 294 -18.81 -20.79 26.16
N ILE A 295 -19.69 -20.50 25.19
CA ILE A 295 -20.74 -21.44 24.72
C ILE A 295 -20.46 -22.06 23.35
N MET A 296 -19.39 -21.71 22.71
CA MET A 296 -18.97 -22.28 21.42
C MET A 296 -17.47 -22.54 21.41
N ASP A 297 -17.02 -23.43 20.55
CA ASP A 297 -15.61 -23.74 20.34
C ASP A 297 -14.97 -22.78 19.33
N GLU A 298 -13.70 -23.02 18.99
CA GLU A 298 -12.92 -22.22 18.02
C GLU A 298 -13.43 -22.29 16.58
N HIS A 299 -14.30 -23.26 16.26
CA HIS A 299 -14.96 -23.38 14.95
C HIS A 299 -16.35 -22.73 14.93
N GLY A 300 -16.79 -22.13 16.03
CA GLY A 300 -18.13 -21.56 16.18
C GLY A 300 -19.22 -22.60 16.28
N ILE A 301 -18.87 -23.79 16.78
CA ILE A 301 -19.81 -24.89 17.08
C ILE A 301 -20.16 -24.81 18.56
N MET A 302 -21.45 -24.94 18.86
CA MET A 302 -21.97 -24.86 20.23
C MET A 302 -21.45 -26.02 21.08
N ASN A 303 -20.88 -25.71 22.26
CA ASN A 303 -20.32 -26.70 23.19
C ASN A 303 -21.34 -27.14 24.25
N GLU A 304 -20.91 -28.00 25.17
CA GLU A 304 -21.72 -28.53 26.26
C GLU A 304 -22.41 -27.49 27.15
N LYS A 305 -21.78 -26.27 27.29
CA LYS A 305 -22.32 -25.18 28.11
C LYS A 305 -23.51 -24.48 27.46
N ALA A 306 -23.69 -24.65 26.16
CA ALA A 306 -24.87 -24.21 25.45
C ALA A 306 -26.11 -25.04 25.74
N GLY A 307 -25.94 -26.20 26.40
CA GLY A 307 -26.99 -27.13 26.74
C GLY A 307 -27.22 -28.22 25.68
N LYS A 308 -27.64 -29.41 26.13
CA LYS A 308 -27.74 -30.64 25.30
C LYS A 308 -28.55 -30.47 24.00
N ILE A 309 -29.53 -29.56 23.98
CA ILE A 309 -30.38 -29.34 22.81
C ILE A 309 -29.61 -28.63 21.67
N PHE A 310 -28.62 -27.84 22.02
CA PHE A 310 -27.89 -26.98 21.10
C PHE A 310 -26.47 -27.44 20.86
N GLU A 311 -25.91 -28.33 21.70
CA GLU A 311 -24.57 -28.89 21.55
C GLU A 311 -24.34 -29.50 20.17
N GLY A 312 -23.21 -29.20 19.55
CA GLY A 312 -22.81 -29.69 18.24
C GLY A 312 -23.42 -28.95 17.04
N LEU A 313 -24.35 -28.01 17.27
CA LEU A 313 -24.88 -27.16 16.19
C LEU A 313 -23.89 -26.03 15.86
N THR A 314 -23.86 -25.62 14.61
CA THR A 314 -23.22 -24.37 14.25
C THR A 314 -23.99 -23.20 14.87
N ARG A 315 -23.32 -22.08 15.08
CA ARG A 315 -23.93 -20.85 15.63
C ARG A 315 -25.19 -20.40 14.87
N PHE A 316 -25.24 -20.57 13.56
CA PHE A 316 -26.40 -20.19 12.74
C PHE A 316 -27.55 -21.18 12.88
N GLU A 317 -27.28 -22.48 12.86
CA GLU A 317 -28.30 -23.51 13.15
C GLU A 317 -28.85 -23.37 14.57
N CYS A 318 -27.98 -23.03 15.54
CA CYS A 318 -28.37 -22.72 16.90
C CYS A 318 -29.32 -21.53 16.97
N ARG A 319 -29.03 -20.44 16.23
CA ARG A 319 -29.86 -19.24 16.13
C ARG A 319 -31.27 -19.60 15.65
N GLU A 320 -31.38 -20.33 14.54
CA GLU A 320 -32.67 -20.77 14.00
C GLU A 320 -33.46 -21.63 15.00
N LYS A 321 -32.76 -22.55 15.62
CA LYS A 321 -33.39 -23.46 16.61
C LYS A 321 -33.84 -22.73 17.88
N ILE A 322 -33.09 -21.74 18.36
CA ILE A 322 -33.49 -20.89 19.49
C ILE A 322 -34.77 -20.12 19.16
N ILE A 323 -34.85 -19.50 17.97
CA ILE A 323 -36.03 -18.76 17.54
C ILE A 323 -37.26 -19.67 17.49
N GLU A 324 -37.12 -20.86 16.93
CA GLU A 324 -38.21 -21.88 16.91
C GLU A 324 -38.66 -22.25 18.31
N GLN A 325 -37.71 -22.53 19.21
CA GLN A 325 -38.02 -22.94 20.61
C GLN A 325 -38.62 -21.81 21.45
N LEU A 326 -38.16 -20.54 21.26
CA LEU A 326 -38.75 -19.37 21.92
C LEU A 326 -40.19 -19.16 21.47
N LYS A 327 -40.46 -19.30 20.16
CA LYS A 327 -41.80 -19.23 19.61
C LYS A 327 -42.74 -20.34 20.19
N ALA A 328 -42.23 -21.53 20.30
CA ALA A 328 -43.01 -22.66 20.86
C ALA A 328 -43.36 -22.47 22.34
N LYS A 329 -42.62 -21.66 23.10
CA LYS A 329 -42.84 -21.34 24.51
C LYS A 329 -43.48 -19.97 24.74
N ASP A 330 -43.97 -19.27 23.70
CA ASP A 330 -44.49 -17.90 23.75
C ASP A 330 -43.54 -16.88 24.41
N LEU A 331 -42.23 -17.11 24.25
CA LEU A 331 -41.16 -16.23 24.75
C LEU A 331 -40.51 -15.38 23.65
N LEU A 332 -40.93 -15.54 22.40
CA LEU A 332 -40.49 -14.70 21.29
C LEU A 332 -41.45 -13.50 21.16
N GLY A 333 -40.89 -12.30 21.24
CA GLY A 333 -41.59 -11.04 20.96
C GLY A 333 -41.59 -10.66 19.49
N GLU A 334 -41.62 -9.39 19.22
CA GLU A 334 -41.54 -8.80 17.86
C GLU A 334 -40.17 -9.07 17.22
N ILE A 335 -40.18 -9.28 15.91
CA ILE A 335 -38.96 -9.39 15.11
C ILE A 335 -38.94 -8.17 14.18
N GLU A 336 -37.95 -7.33 14.33
CA GLU A 336 -37.81 -6.08 13.56
C GLU A 336 -36.65 -6.18 12.59
N PRO A 337 -36.81 -5.80 11.29
CA PRO A 337 -35.67 -5.66 10.40
C PRO A 337 -34.68 -4.62 10.97
N HIS A 338 -33.40 -4.95 10.95
CA HIS A 338 -32.36 -4.08 11.52
C HIS A 338 -31.10 -4.11 10.67
N ASP A 339 -30.76 -2.93 10.12
CA ASP A 339 -29.52 -2.75 9.38
C ASP A 339 -28.37 -2.52 10.36
N HIS A 340 -27.33 -3.33 10.25
CA HIS A 340 -26.15 -3.22 11.12
C HIS A 340 -24.90 -3.67 10.41
N ALA A 341 -23.75 -3.17 10.86
CA ALA A 341 -22.45 -3.54 10.34
C ALA A 341 -22.02 -4.90 10.91
N VAL A 342 -21.82 -5.88 10.04
CA VAL A 342 -21.35 -7.22 10.40
C VAL A 342 -19.87 -7.35 10.07
N GLY A 343 -19.07 -7.79 11.05
CA GLY A 343 -17.65 -8.01 10.87
C GLY A 343 -17.34 -9.29 10.09
N HIS A 344 -16.53 -9.19 9.07
CA HIS A 344 -16.07 -10.31 8.25
C HIS A 344 -14.54 -10.42 8.29
N CYS A 345 -14.03 -11.64 8.24
CA CYS A 345 -12.61 -11.87 8.09
C CYS A 345 -12.13 -11.35 6.74
N TYR A 346 -11.23 -10.40 6.74
CA TYR A 346 -10.69 -9.76 5.54
C TYR A 346 -10.04 -10.73 4.52
N ARG A 347 -9.80 -12.00 4.91
CA ARG A 347 -9.15 -13.03 4.07
C ARG A 347 -10.08 -14.09 3.53
N CYS A 348 -11.04 -14.56 4.33
CA CYS A 348 -11.91 -15.66 3.93
C CYS A 348 -13.39 -15.27 3.84
N ASP A 349 -13.70 -14.03 4.16
CA ASP A 349 -15.03 -13.44 4.13
C ASP A 349 -16.06 -14.11 5.07
N THR A 350 -15.59 -14.91 6.02
CA THR A 350 -16.45 -15.53 7.03
C THR A 350 -16.80 -14.50 8.10
N VAL A 351 -18.07 -14.46 8.52
CA VAL A 351 -18.51 -13.66 9.68
C VAL A 351 -17.67 -14.04 10.89
N ILE A 352 -17.06 -13.06 11.54
CA ILE A 352 -16.21 -13.28 12.72
C ILE A 352 -17.04 -13.51 13.99
N GLU A 353 -16.38 -14.01 15.04
CA GLU A 353 -16.92 -14.13 16.39
C GLU A 353 -16.14 -13.26 17.37
N SER A 354 -16.85 -12.63 18.28
CA SER A 354 -16.24 -12.09 19.50
C SER A 354 -15.97 -13.27 20.44
N TYR A 355 -14.71 -13.58 20.69
CA TYR A 355 -14.29 -14.80 21.38
C TYR A 355 -13.31 -14.51 22.52
N LEU A 356 -13.56 -15.08 23.68
CA LEU A 356 -12.70 -14.90 24.85
C LEU A 356 -11.53 -15.88 24.78
N SER A 357 -10.31 -15.35 24.58
CA SER A 357 -9.10 -16.17 24.43
C SER A 357 -7.90 -15.56 25.12
N ASP A 358 -6.95 -16.42 25.50
CA ASP A 358 -5.62 -16.01 26.00
C ASP A 358 -4.72 -15.69 24.84
N GLN A 359 -4.34 -14.43 24.67
CA GLN A 359 -3.57 -13.92 23.56
C GLN A 359 -2.41 -13.04 24.04
N TRP A 360 -1.44 -12.81 23.16
CA TRP A 360 -0.37 -11.85 23.36
C TRP A 360 -0.77 -10.47 22.83
N PHE A 361 -0.48 -9.44 23.61
CA PHE A 361 -0.84 -8.06 23.30
C PHE A 361 0.34 -7.12 23.45
N VAL A 362 0.34 -6.05 22.62
CA VAL A 362 1.21 -4.88 22.80
C VAL A 362 0.37 -3.73 23.34
N LYS A 363 0.82 -3.09 24.41
CA LYS A 363 0.28 -1.81 24.90
C LYS A 363 0.70 -0.71 23.96
N MET A 364 -0.21 -0.20 23.17
CA MET A 364 0.09 0.76 22.10
C MET A 364 0.11 2.21 22.56
N GLU A 365 -0.69 2.59 23.56
CA GLU A 365 -0.87 3.98 23.99
C GLU A 365 0.46 4.70 24.34
N PRO A 366 1.42 4.10 25.07
CA PRO A 366 2.68 4.78 25.40
C PRO A 366 3.50 5.18 24.16
N MET A 367 3.52 4.32 23.13
CA MET A 367 4.24 4.57 21.88
C MET A 367 3.47 5.55 20.96
N ALA A 368 2.13 5.55 21.03
CA ALA A 368 1.29 6.40 20.21
C ALA A 368 1.49 7.89 20.50
N LYS A 369 1.77 8.28 21.74
CA LYS A 369 1.96 9.67 22.13
C LYS A 369 3.06 10.36 21.33
N ARG A 370 4.24 9.75 21.25
CA ARG A 370 5.35 10.28 20.44
C ARG A 370 5.04 10.29 18.95
N ALA A 371 4.35 9.26 18.44
CA ALA A 371 3.97 9.16 17.05
C ALA A 371 2.92 10.23 16.64
N ILE A 372 2.04 10.64 17.56
CA ILE A 372 1.13 11.77 17.36
C ILE A 372 1.92 13.08 17.26
N GLU A 373 2.90 13.30 18.13
CA GLU A 373 3.69 14.52 18.20
C GLU A 373 4.47 14.77 16.90
N VAL A 374 5.17 13.78 16.36
CA VAL A 374 5.99 13.94 15.13
C VAL A 374 5.14 14.22 13.88
N VAL A 375 3.87 13.80 13.85
CA VAL A 375 2.94 14.14 12.77
C VAL A 375 2.33 15.54 13.00
N LYS A 376 1.98 15.90 14.23
CA LYS A 376 1.47 17.24 14.56
C LYS A 376 2.53 18.33 14.37
N SER A 377 3.77 18.06 14.68
CA SER A 377 4.91 18.99 14.44
C SER A 377 5.28 19.14 12.97
N GLY A 378 4.93 18.15 12.14
CA GLY A 378 5.29 18.11 10.72
C GLY A 378 6.67 17.51 10.44
N GLU A 379 7.32 16.89 11.43
CA GLU A 379 8.53 16.10 11.21
C GLU A 379 8.25 14.92 10.26
N VAL A 380 7.08 14.28 10.42
CA VAL A 380 6.52 13.32 9.47
C VAL A 380 5.36 13.96 8.75
N GLN A 381 5.46 14.12 7.44
CA GLN A 381 4.46 14.76 6.60
C GLN A 381 3.60 13.74 5.90
N LEU A 382 2.28 13.75 6.13
CA LEU A 382 1.32 12.95 5.36
C LEU A 382 0.79 13.79 4.18
N GLN A 383 0.91 13.27 2.98
CA GLN A 383 0.46 13.94 1.75
C GLN A 383 -0.49 13.02 0.97
N PRO A 384 -1.70 13.52 0.59
CA PRO A 384 -2.29 14.84 0.90
C PRO A 384 -2.62 15.04 2.39
N LYS A 385 -2.57 16.30 2.84
CA LYS A 385 -2.78 16.66 4.27
C LYS A 385 -4.11 16.20 4.89
N ARG A 386 -5.13 15.90 4.06
CA ARG A 386 -6.43 15.38 4.56
C ARG A 386 -6.27 14.11 5.42
N TRP A 387 -5.25 13.30 5.17
CA TRP A 387 -5.00 12.05 5.89
C TRP A 387 -4.47 12.25 7.32
N ILE A 388 -3.98 13.44 7.66
CA ILE A 388 -3.55 13.76 9.03
C ILE A 388 -4.70 13.60 10.01
N LYS A 389 -5.93 14.05 9.66
CA LYS A 389 -7.11 13.91 10.52
C LYS A 389 -7.46 12.44 10.78
N VAL A 390 -7.40 11.60 9.75
CA VAL A 390 -7.67 10.17 9.84
C VAL A 390 -6.62 9.48 10.72
N TYR A 391 -5.35 9.78 10.51
CA TYR A 391 -4.24 9.28 11.32
C TYR A 391 -4.40 9.64 12.80
N LEU A 392 -4.64 10.92 13.10
CA LEU A 392 -4.77 11.40 14.47
C LEU A 392 -5.97 10.80 15.19
N HIS A 393 -7.13 10.72 14.51
CA HIS A 393 -8.34 10.12 15.09
C HIS A 393 -8.09 8.65 15.50
N TRP A 394 -7.43 7.86 14.67
CA TRP A 394 -7.09 6.48 15.00
C TRP A 394 -6.07 6.39 16.14
N MET A 395 -5.02 7.24 16.11
CA MET A 395 -3.95 7.22 17.11
C MET A 395 -4.41 7.68 18.50
N GLU A 396 -5.33 8.65 18.55
CA GLU A 396 -5.91 9.15 19.81
C GLU A 396 -6.88 8.14 20.45
N ASN A 397 -7.42 7.19 19.68
CA ASN A 397 -8.31 6.12 20.14
C ASN A 397 -7.68 4.72 20.05
N ILE A 398 -6.35 4.64 20.03
CA ILE A 398 -5.65 3.38 19.81
C ILE A 398 -5.90 2.41 20.97
N ARG A 399 -6.13 1.15 20.63
CA ARG A 399 -6.29 0.04 21.58
C ARG A 399 -5.05 -0.86 21.57
N ASP A 400 -4.95 -1.72 22.59
CA ASP A 400 -3.89 -2.73 22.64
C ASP A 400 -3.99 -3.66 21.42
N TRP A 401 -2.84 -3.96 20.84
CA TRP A 401 -2.75 -4.75 19.62
C TRP A 401 -2.56 -6.23 19.94
N CYS A 402 -3.51 -7.09 19.54
CA CYS A 402 -3.38 -8.54 19.61
C CYS A 402 -2.37 -9.02 18.54
N ILE A 403 -1.25 -9.58 18.98
CA ILE A 403 -0.12 -9.95 18.12
C ILE A 403 0.05 -11.45 17.90
N SER A 404 -0.71 -12.30 18.58
CA SER A 404 -0.64 -13.76 18.41
C SER A 404 -1.62 -14.26 17.35
N ARG A 405 -1.19 -15.24 16.54
CA ARG A 405 -1.99 -15.91 15.51
C ARG A 405 -1.81 -17.41 15.61
N GLN A 406 -2.92 -18.16 15.55
CA GLN A 406 -3.00 -19.64 15.66
C GLN A 406 -2.80 -20.30 14.29
N ILE A 407 -1.83 -19.80 13.53
CA ILE A 407 -1.38 -20.36 12.26
C ILE A 407 0.05 -20.88 12.41
N TRP A 408 0.57 -21.55 11.39
CA TRP A 408 1.91 -22.16 11.44
C TRP A 408 2.97 -21.38 10.67
N TRP A 409 2.54 -20.59 9.69
CA TRP A 409 3.40 -19.75 8.87
C TRP A 409 3.58 -18.36 9.45
N GLY A 410 4.79 -18.04 9.89
CA GLY A 410 5.17 -16.75 10.47
C GLY A 410 6.27 -16.88 11.50
N HIS A 411 6.61 -15.76 12.14
CA HIS A 411 7.60 -15.71 13.22
C HIS A 411 7.02 -16.35 14.49
N ARG A 412 7.55 -17.47 14.90
CA ARG A 412 7.12 -18.14 16.12
C ARG A 412 7.44 -17.28 17.34
N ILE A 413 6.47 -17.17 18.27
CA ILE A 413 6.61 -16.35 19.48
C ILE A 413 7.79 -16.87 20.31
N PRO A 414 8.76 -16.01 20.71
CA PRO A 414 9.95 -16.41 21.45
C PRO A 414 9.66 -16.53 22.97
N ALA A 415 8.65 -17.32 23.30
CA ALA A 415 8.19 -17.58 24.66
C ALA A 415 8.20 -19.10 24.92
N TYR A 416 8.71 -19.53 26.05
CA TYR A 416 8.91 -20.92 26.40
C TYR A 416 8.28 -21.21 27.76
N TYR A 417 7.53 -22.28 27.84
CA TYR A 417 6.89 -22.78 29.06
C TYR A 417 7.70 -23.94 29.61
N CYS A 418 8.02 -23.88 30.89
CA CYS A 418 8.64 -25.00 31.57
C CYS A 418 7.64 -26.15 31.65
N ASP A 419 7.99 -27.34 31.15
CA ASP A 419 7.09 -28.51 31.10
C ASP A 419 6.70 -29.04 32.49
N GLU A 420 7.44 -28.67 33.55
CA GLU A 420 7.19 -29.15 34.91
C GLU A 420 6.41 -28.14 35.76
N CYS A 421 6.80 -26.86 35.77
CA CYS A 421 6.19 -25.86 36.67
C CYS A 421 5.35 -24.81 35.92
N GLY A 422 5.33 -24.82 34.57
CA GLY A 422 4.58 -23.86 33.77
C GLY A 422 5.20 -22.45 33.71
N GLU A 423 6.37 -22.23 34.29
CA GLU A 423 7.04 -20.92 34.26
C GLU A 423 7.26 -20.44 32.84
N LEU A 424 6.85 -19.21 32.59
CA LEU A 424 7.00 -18.56 31.27
C LEU A 424 8.35 -17.82 31.20
N ILE A 425 9.16 -18.17 30.21
CA ILE A 425 10.44 -17.54 29.94
C ILE A 425 10.43 -16.98 28.51
N VAL A 426 10.67 -15.68 28.36
CA VAL A 426 10.84 -15.01 27.06
C VAL A 426 12.33 -14.91 26.75
N ALA A 427 12.78 -15.57 25.67
CA ALA A 427 14.19 -15.67 25.28
C ALA A 427 14.34 -15.86 23.76
N LYS A 428 15.53 -15.51 23.20
CA LYS A 428 15.83 -15.72 21.77
C LYS A 428 15.87 -17.20 21.38
N GLU A 429 16.41 -18.00 22.29
CA GLU A 429 16.60 -19.44 22.11
C GLU A 429 15.99 -20.20 23.31
N THR A 430 15.78 -21.50 23.12
CA THR A 430 15.26 -22.37 24.18
C THR A 430 16.11 -22.27 25.43
N PRO A 431 15.54 -21.96 26.61
CA PRO A 431 16.27 -21.86 27.86
C PRO A 431 16.96 -23.19 28.23
N VAL A 432 18.17 -23.11 28.77
CA VAL A 432 18.93 -24.31 29.18
C VAL A 432 18.33 -24.89 30.45
N LYS A 433 17.82 -24.06 31.38
CA LYS A 433 17.31 -24.47 32.67
C LYS A 433 16.27 -23.50 33.20
N CYS A 434 15.21 -24.02 33.79
CA CYS A 434 14.19 -23.23 34.50
C CYS A 434 14.76 -22.66 35.81
N ASN A 435 14.61 -21.34 35.99
CA ASN A 435 15.08 -20.67 37.19
C ASN A 435 14.27 -21.02 38.45
N GLN A 436 12.99 -21.45 38.23
CA GLN A 436 12.06 -21.75 39.34
C GLN A 436 12.19 -23.19 39.85
N CYS A 437 12.23 -24.19 38.95
CA CYS A 437 12.22 -25.61 39.36
C CYS A 437 13.46 -26.40 38.92
N GLY A 438 14.34 -25.81 38.11
CA GLY A 438 15.55 -26.47 37.63
C GLY A 438 15.37 -27.42 36.43
N ASN A 439 14.15 -27.59 35.91
CA ASN A 439 13.87 -28.41 34.72
C ASN A 439 14.61 -27.89 33.48
N THR A 440 14.92 -28.79 32.55
CA THR A 440 15.61 -28.48 31.28
C THR A 440 14.73 -28.69 30.03
N LYS A 441 13.47 -29.08 30.22
CA LYS A 441 12.51 -29.27 29.16
C LYS A 441 11.56 -28.10 29.08
N PHE A 442 11.38 -27.60 27.88
CA PHE A 442 10.51 -26.45 27.61
C PHE A 442 9.73 -26.66 26.33
N THR A 443 8.48 -26.24 26.36
CA THR A 443 7.62 -26.15 25.19
C THR A 443 7.55 -24.69 24.73
N GLN A 444 7.93 -24.42 23.49
CA GLN A 444 7.80 -23.08 22.89
C GLN A 444 6.33 -22.81 22.57
N ASP A 445 5.87 -21.57 22.76
CA ASP A 445 4.55 -21.11 22.36
C ASP A 445 4.26 -21.51 20.91
N GLU A 446 3.07 -22.08 20.66
CA GLU A 446 2.73 -22.62 19.33
C GLU A 446 2.30 -21.55 18.35
N ASP A 447 1.88 -20.40 18.87
CA ASP A 447 1.43 -19.28 18.06
C ASP A 447 2.60 -18.59 17.32
N VAL A 448 2.25 -17.95 16.22
CA VAL A 448 3.15 -17.05 15.51
C VAL A 448 2.70 -15.60 15.70
N LEU A 449 3.61 -14.68 15.43
CA LEU A 449 3.33 -13.25 15.49
C LEU A 449 2.51 -12.81 14.26
N ASP A 450 1.69 -11.80 14.47
CA ASP A 450 1.02 -11.07 13.39
C ASP A 450 2.02 -10.61 12.32
N THR A 451 1.64 -10.70 11.05
CA THR A 451 2.45 -10.23 9.91
C THR A 451 2.97 -8.81 10.12
N TRP A 452 2.11 -7.93 10.63
CA TRP A 452 2.48 -6.53 10.87
C TRP A 452 3.53 -6.35 11.95
N PHE A 453 3.76 -7.33 12.82
CA PHE A 453 4.81 -7.30 13.85
C PHE A 453 6.22 -7.47 13.27
N SER A 454 6.39 -7.96 12.07
CA SER A 454 7.66 -7.94 11.36
C SER A 454 7.77 -6.71 10.44
N SER A 455 6.71 -6.40 9.70
CA SER A 455 6.74 -5.33 8.70
C SER A 455 6.78 -3.91 9.31
N TRP A 456 6.37 -3.69 10.58
CA TRP A 456 6.54 -2.40 11.25
C TRP A 456 8.01 -2.06 11.56
N LEU A 457 8.91 -3.06 11.52
CA LEU A 457 10.34 -2.89 11.72
C LEU A 457 11.08 -2.55 10.41
N TRP A 458 10.38 -2.59 9.28
CA TRP A 458 10.94 -2.45 7.95
C TRP A 458 11.90 -1.28 7.77
N PRO A 459 11.67 -0.07 8.34
CA PRO A 459 12.56 1.07 8.17
C PRO A 459 13.98 0.88 8.70
N PHE A 460 14.20 0.03 9.67
CA PHE A 460 15.51 -0.14 10.31
C PHE A 460 16.01 -1.59 10.29
N SER A 461 15.13 -2.59 10.34
CA SER A 461 15.55 -3.99 10.25
C SER A 461 16.15 -4.34 8.87
N THR A 462 15.62 -3.73 7.79
CA THR A 462 16.18 -3.89 6.43
C THR A 462 17.60 -3.36 6.28
N MET A 463 18.03 -2.49 7.18
CA MET A 463 19.36 -1.88 7.21
C MET A 463 20.29 -2.55 8.23
N GLY A 464 19.88 -3.71 8.79
CA GLY A 464 20.73 -4.59 9.59
C GLY A 464 20.56 -4.46 11.11
N TRP A 465 19.61 -3.65 11.63
CA TRP A 465 19.29 -3.67 13.04
C TRP A 465 18.88 -5.10 13.50
N PRO A 466 19.27 -5.59 14.69
CA PRO A 466 19.74 -4.87 15.87
C PRO A 466 21.23 -4.51 15.87
N GLU A 467 21.98 -4.87 14.87
CA GLU A 467 23.38 -4.47 14.78
C GLU A 467 23.50 -2.98 14.39
N LYS A 468 24.60 -2.35 14.82
CA LYS A 468 24.95 -1.00 14.42
C LYS A 468 25.67 -1.06 13.08
N THR A 469 24.94 -0.86 12.00
CA THR A 469 25.49 -0.89 10.64
C THR A 469 25.72 0.52 10.10
N GLU A 470 26.66 0.66 9.17
CA GLU A 470 26.89 1.91 8.46
C GLU A 470 25.67 2.30 7.59
N ASP A 471 24.92 1.31 7.09
CA ASP A 471 23.68 1.55 6.31
C ASP A 471 22.60 2.19 7.18
N LEU A 472 22.41 1.67 8.41
CA LEU A 472 21.43 2.21 9.36
C LEU A 472 21.75 3.66 9.74
N ASP A 473 23.03 3.96 9.99
CA ASP A 473 23.46 5.31 10.35
C ASP A 473 23.32 6.30 9.19
N TYR A 474 23.61 5.87 7.96
CA TYR A 474 23.63 6.73 6.78
C TYR A 474 22.27 6.94 6.11
N PHE A 475 21.41 5.89 6.05
CA PHE A 475 20.17 5.90 5.29
C PHE A 475 18.90 6.10 6.12
N LEU A 476 18.98 6.04 7.46
CA LEU A 476 17.85 6.33 8.34
C LEU A 476 17.98 7.72 8.99
N PRO A 477 16.94 8.60 8.97
CA PRO A 477 15.60 8.37 8.45
C PRO A 477 15.53 8.35 6.92
N THR A 478 14.58 7.57 6.39
CA THR A 478 14.29 7.56 4.95
C THR A 478 13.55 8.84 4.53
N ASP A 479 13.50 9.14 3.24
CA ASP A 479 12.96 10.42 2.77
C ASP A 479 11.50 10.31 2.34
N LEU A 480 11.14 9.22 1.68
CA LEU A 480 9.81 9.02 1.12
C LEU A 480 9.32 7.59 1.37
N LEU A 481 8.08 7.49 1.82
CA LEU A 481 7.29 6.28 1.79
C LEU A 481 6.09 6.51 0.86
N VAL A 482 5.83 5.62 -0.09
CA VAL A 482 4.66 5.67 -0.96
C VAL A 482 3.77 4.48 -0.67
N THR A 483 2.51 4.72 -0.33
CA THR A 483 1.59 3.62 0.00
C THR A 483 0.12 4.00 -0.23
N ALA A 484 -0.78 3.02 -0.19
CA ALA A 484 -2.22 3.25 -0.24
C ALA A 484 -2.77 3.68 1.13
N PRO A 485 -3.86 4.47 1.17
CA PRO A 485 -4.46 4.95 2.42
C PRO A 485 -4.95 3.85 3.36
N GLY A 486 -5.38 2.71 2.81
CA GLY A 486 -5.93 1.60 3.60
C GLY A 486 -4.97 0.97 4.61
N ILE A 487 -3.65 1.24 4.51
CA ILE A 487 -2.66 0.71 5.45
C ILE A 487 -1.97 1.80 6.29
N ILE A 488 -2.61 2.97 6.46
CA ILE A 488 -2.07 4.04 7.31
C ILE A 488 -1.86 3.55 8.74
N TYR A 489 -2.87 2.95 9.37
CA TYR A 489 -2.78 2.48 10.74
C TYR A 489 -2.16 1.08 10.86
N LEU A 490 -2.36 0.22 9.87
CA LEU A 490 -1.78 -1.13 9.85
C LEU A 490 -0.25 -1.09 9.78
N TRP A 491 0.29 -0.16 9.01
CA TRP A 491 1.71 -0.13 8.68
C TRP A 491 2.39 1.21 8.96
N VAL A 492 1.89 2.32 8.41
CA VAL A 492 2.56 3.63 8.54
C VAL A 492 2.68 4.06 9.99
N ALA A 493 1.58 4.04 10.74
CA ALA A 493 1.55 4.43 12.14
C ALA A 493 2.42 3.51 13.00
N ARG A 494 2.37 2.19 12.74
CA ARG A 494 3.18 1.20 13.45
C ARG A 494 4.68 1.39 13.18
N MET A 495 5.08 1.66 11.92
CA MET A 495 6.48 1.98 11.62
C MET A 495 6.97 3.24 12.36
N ILE A 496 6.14 4.28 12.45
CA ILE A 496 6.48 5.49 13.20
C ILE A 496 6.71 5.15 14.68
N MET A 497 5.78 4.41 15.30
CA MET A 497 5.91 3.99 16.70
C MET A 497 7.15 3.15 16.94
N ALA A 498 7.39 2.12 16.11
CA ALA A 498 8.53 1.23 16.26
C ALA A 498 9.87 1.98 16.09
N THR A 499 9.99 2.81 15.07
CA THR A 499 11.25 3.51 14.80
C THR A 499 11.57 4.53 15.90
N LEU A 500 10.56 5.24 16.41
CA LEU A 500 10.74 6.14 17.56
C LEU A 500 11.13 5.38 18.84
N GLU A 501 10.57 4.18 19.04
CA GLU A 501 10.84 3.37 20.25
C GLU A 501 12.23 2.75 20.24
N PHE A 502 12.70 2.25 19.07
CA PHE A 502 13.95 1.47 19.00
C PHE A 502 15.15 2.24 18.44
N GLN A 503 14.92 3.34 17.69
CA GLN A 503 15.97 4.14 17.05
C GLN A 503 16.02 5.58 17.53
N ASP A 504 15.02 6.04 18.29
CA ASP A 504 14.85 7.45 18.69
C ASP A 504 14.91 8.42 17.49
N LYS A 505 14.46 7.97 16.33
CA LYS A 505 14.40 8.70 15.05
C LYS A 505 13.03 8.49 14.40
N ILE A 506 12.62 9.41 13.54
CA ILE A 506 11.48 9.17 12.64
C ILE A 506 11.86 8.14 11.57
N PRO A 507 10.92 7.30 11.07
CA PRO A 507 11.23 6.32 10.03
C PRO A 507 11.42 6.95 8.64
N PHE A 508 10.62 7.97 8.32
CA PHE A 508 10.57 8.66 7.03
C PHE A 508 10.07 10.10 7.22
N LYS A 509 10.53 11.00 6.32
CA LYS A 509 10.15 12.42 6.36
C LYS A 509 8.77 12.67 5.73
N THR A 510 8.46 11.98 4.62
CA THR A 510 7.21 12.17 3.87
C THR A 510 6.55 10.84 3.56
N VAL A 511 5.24 10.78 3.76
CA VAL A 511 4.38 9.68 3.32
C VAL A 511 3.49 10.20 2.21
N LEU A 512 3.66 9.69 1.00
CA LEU A 512 2.78 9.95 -0.13
C LEU A 512 1.70 8.85 -0.20
N LEU A 513 0.47 9.24 0.06
CA LEU A 513 -0.70 8.38 0.00
C LEU A 513 -1.36 8.55 -1.36
N HIS A 514 -1.13 7.58 -2.24
CA HIS A 514 -1.74 7.57 -3.57
C HIS A 514 -3.19 7.07 -3.52
N GLY A 515 -4.00 7.43 -4.52
CA GLY A 515 -5.36 6.91 -4.66
C GLY A 515 -5.41 5.44 -5.09
N MET A 516 -6.60 4.91 -5.16
CA MET A 516 -6.84 3.55 -5.63
C MET A 516 -6.84 3.52 -7.17
N VAL A 517 -6.45 2.38 -7.73
CA VAL A 517 -6.67 2.10 -9.15
C VAL A 517 -8.00 1.35 -9.26
N LEU A 518 -8.95 1.97 -9.94
CA LEU A 518 -10.31 1.49 -10.13
C LEU A 518 -10.48 1.00 -11.57
N ASP A 519 -11.38 0.06 -11.80
CA ASP A 519 -11.79 -0.32 -13.15
C ASP A 519 -12.73 0.73 -13.76
N GLU A 520 -13.18 0.51 -14.99
CA GLU A 520 -14.07 1.42 -15.72
C GLU A 520 -15.43 1.62 -15.04
N THR A 521 -15.83 0.69 -14.15
CA THR A 521 -17.08 0.77 -13.38
C THR A 521 -16.93 1.50 -12.05
N GLY A 522 -15.70 1.86 -11.67
CA GLY A 522 -15.37 2.48 -10.39
C GLY A 522 -15.14 1.49 -9.25
N MET A 523 -15.06 0.19 -9.55
CA MET A 523 -14.72 -0.81 -8.55
C MET A 523 -13.21 -0.92 -8.38
N LYS A 524 -12.77 -1.14 -7.13
CA LYS A 524 -11.37 -1.41 -6.82
C LYS A 524 -10.86 -2.64 -7.59
N MET A 525 -9.78 -2.47 -8.32
CA MET A 525 -9.14 -3.59 -9.00
C MET A 525 -8.51 -4.56 -8.02
N SER A 526 -8.89 -5.82 -8.10
CA SER A 526 -8.33 -6.89 -7.28
C SER A 526 -8.27 -8.22 -8.03
N LYS A 527 -7.37 -9.10 -7.59
CA LYS A 527 -7.24 -10.45 -8.17
C LYS A 527 -8.47 -11.32 -7.92
N SER A 528 -9.07 -11.18 -6.74
CA SER A 528 -10.24 -11.96 -6.33
C SER A 528 -11.49 -11.66 -7.16
N LEU A 529 -11.60 -10.42 -7.66
CA LEU A 529 -12.69 -10.00 -8.54
C LEU A 529 -12.41 -10.30 -10.02
N GLY A 530 -11.16 -10.66 -10.37
CA GLY A 530 -10.77 -10.92 -11.76
C GLY A 530 -10.78 -9.69 -12.69
N ASN A 531 -10.90 -8.48 -12.12
CA ASN A 531 -10.97 -7.22 -12.85
C ASN A 531 -9.60 -6.49 -12.98
N SER A 532 -8.49 -7.12 -12.57
CA SER A 532 -7.15 -6.57 -12.72
C SER A 532 -6.35 -7.37 -13.75
N PRO A 533 -5.97 -6.78 -14.89
CA PRO A 533 -5.10 -7.46 -15.86
C PRO A 533 -3.73 -7.74 -15.25
N ASP A 534 -3.05 -8.76 -15.79
CA ASP A 534 -1.65 -9.03 -15.42
C ASP A 534 -0.75 -7.94 -16.02
N PRO A 535 0.01 -7.20 -15.21
CA PRO A 535 0.91 -6.16 -15.70
C PRO A 535 1.93 -6.66 -16.72
N ILE A 536 2.33 -7.93 -16.65
CA ILE A 536 3.29 -8.52 -17.61
C ILE A 536 2.70 -8.53 -19.02
N HIS A 537 1.47 -8.97 -19.19
CA HIS A 537 0.83 -8.97 -20.51
C HIS A 537 0.72 -7.55 -21.08
N ILE A 538 0.47 -6.55 -20.21
CA ILE A 538 0.46 -5.15 -20.66
C ILE A 538 1.86 -4.70 -21.09
N ILE A 539 2.91 -5.06 -20.36
CA ILE A 539 4.29 -4.73 -20.71
C ILE A 539 4.68 -5.42 -22.02
N GLU A 540 4.29 -6.67 -22.22
CA GLU A 540 4.52 -7.40 -23.46
C GLU A 540 3.84 -6.75 -24.67
N GLU A 541 2.66 -6.16 -24.51
CA GLU A 541 1.89 -5.55 -25.60
C GLU A 541 2.27 -4.08 -25.84
N TYR A 542 2.41 -3.29 -24.76
CA TYR A 542 2.56 -1.83 -24.84
C TYR A 542 3.97 -1.34 -24.51
N GLY A 543 4.76 -2.12 -23.79
CA GLY A 543 6.05 -1.73 -23.19
C GLY A 543 5.88 -1.15 -21.79
N ALA A 544 6.95 -1.28 -20.98
CA ALA A 544 6.98 -0.74 -19.61
C ALA A 544 6.95 0.79 -19.60
N ASP A 545 7.65 1.46 -20.52
CA ASP A 545 7.64 2.93 -20.64
C ASP A 545 6.24 3.48 -20.90
N ALA A 546 5.48 2.86 -21.81
CA ALA A 546 4.11 3.24 -22.11
C ALA A 546 3.18 3.07 -20.90
N LEU A 547 3.30 1.92 -20.21
CA LEU A 547 2.54 1.64 -18.99
C LEU A 547 2.86 2.66 -17.88
N ARG A 548 4.13 2.90 -17.59
CA ARG A 548 4.60 3.84 -16.55
C ARG A 548 4.10 5.26 -16.83
N PHE A 549 4.29 5.74 -18.07
CA PHE A 549 3.85 7.06 -18.48
C PHE A 549 2.33 7.21 -18.33
N SER A 550 1.56 6.25 -18.83
CA SER A 550 0.11 6.29 -18.77
C SER A 550 -0.44 6.30 -17.34
N MET A 551 0.16 5.50 -16.45
CA MET A 551 -0.22 5.47 -15.03
C MET A 551 0.06 6.81 -14.34
N ILE A 552 1.24 7.41 -14.56
CA ILE A 552 1.59 8.71 -13.98
C ILE A 552 0.72 9.83 -14.55
N PHE A 553 0.56 9.85 -15.89
CA PHE A 553 -0.20 10.88 -16.60
C PHE A 553 -1.66 10.95 -16.15
N ASN A 554 -2.27 9.79 -15.86
CA ASN A 554 -3.68 9.69 -15.50
C ASN A 554 -3.96 9.75 -13.98
N THR A 555 -2.92 9.88 -13.13
CA THR A 555 -3.09 9.81 -11.67
C THR A 555 -2.67 11.11 -10.99
N PRO A 556 -3.60 12.06 -10.74
CA PRO A 556 -3.29 13.24 -9.93
C PRO A 556 -2.91 12.85 -8.50
N LYS A 557 -2.08 13.68 -7.88
CA LYS A 557 -1.56 13.45 -6.52
C LYS A 557 -2.65 13.13 -5.51
N GLY A 558 -2.67 11.89 -5.01
CA GLY A 558 -3.58 11.41 -3.97
C GLY A 558 -5.04 11.25 -4.41
N ALA A 559 -5.34 11.28 -5.71
CA ALA A 559 -6.64 10.97 -6.28
C ALA A 559 -6.70 9.52 -6.78
N ASP A 560 -7.91 8.96 -6.83
CA ASP A 560 -8.15 7.69 -7.48
C ASP A 560 -7.98 7.82 -8.99
N SER A 561 -7.55 6.74 -9.64
CA SER A 561 -7.38 6.68 -11.09
C SER A 561 -8.23 5.55 -11.68
N TYR A 562 -8.83 5.81 -12.83
CA TYR A 562 -9.59 4.82 -13.56
C TYR A 562 -8.68 4.18 -14.63
N TYR A 563 -8.63 2.86 -14.63
CA TYR A 563 -7.86 2.11 -15.61
C TYR A 563 -8.75 1.71 -16.79
N SER A 564 -8.25 1.95 -17.99
CA SER A 564 -8.80 1.41 -19.24
C SER A 564 -7.67 1.18 -20.26
N ASN A 565 -7.87 0.33 -21.23
CA ASN A 565 -6.87 0.11 -22.28
C ASN A 565 -6.61 1.38 -23.10
N SER A 566 -7.59 2.28 -23.26
CA SER A 566 -7.42 3.55 -23.95
C SER A 566 -6.41 4.49 -23.31
N ILE A 567 -6.19 4.37 -22.00
CA ILE A 567 -5.16 5.14 -21.28
C ILE A 567 -3.76 4.69 -21.72
N LEU A 568 -3.55 3.40 -21.96
CA LEU A 568 -2.26 2.85 -22.39
C LEU A 568 -1.86 3.35 -23.79
N ASP A 569 -2.85 3.61 -24.64
CA ASP A 569 -2.61 4.20 -25.96
C ASP A 569 -1.96 5.59 -25.90
N ILE A 570 -2.19 6.35 -24.82
CA ILE A 570 -1.56 7.66 -24.62
C ILE A 570 -0.05 7.49 -24.53
N GLY A 571 0.42 6.60 -23.65
CA GLY A 571 1.85 6.33 -23.48
C GLY A 571 2.49 5.73 -24.72
N ARG A 572 1.83 4.76 -25.37
CA ARG A 572 2.30 4.15 -26.62
C ARG A 572 2.43 5.18 -27.74
N ASN A 573 1.42 6.01 -27.93
CA ASN A 573 1.44 7.03 -28.96
C ASN A 573 2.50 8.11 -28.69
N PHE A 574 2.72 8.45 -27.42
CA PHE A 574 3.78 9.38 -27.03
C PHE A 574 5.16 8.78 -27.30
N ALA A 575 5.41 7.55 -26.93
CA ALA A 575 6.65 6.84 -27.25
C ALA A 575 6.92 6.81 -28.77
N ASN A 576 5.92 6.46 -29.56
CA ASN A 576 6.02 6.45 -31.02
C ASN A 576 6.28 7.85 -31.60
N LYS A 577 5.69 8.90 -31.03
CA LYS A 577 5.96 10.31 -31.45
C LYS A 577 7.40 10.70 -31.21
N ILE A 578 7.93 10.38 -30.02
CA ILE A 578 9.34 10.61 -29.66
C ILE A 578 10.27 9.84 -30.61
N TRP A 579 9.96 8.56 -30.84
CA TRP A 579 10.75 7.70 -31.73
C TRP A 579 10.79 8.21 -33.17
N ASN A 580 9.67 8.69 -33.71
CA ASN A 580 9.61 9.28 -35.03
C ASN A 580 10.40 10.59 -35.15
N ALA A 581 10.39 11.43 -34.10
CA ALA A 581 11.22 12.63 -34.05
C ALA A 581 12.72 12.27 -34.02
N TYR A 582 13.11 11.29 -33.22
CA TYR A 582 14.47 10.75 -33.19
C TYR A 582 14.91 10.25 -34.55
N ARG A 583 14.10 9.41 -35.20
CA ARG A 583 14.42 8.92 -36.57
C ARG A 583 14.60 10.05 -37.56
N PHE A 584 13.70 11.03 -37.56
CA PHE A 584 13.83 12.20 -38.45
C PHE A 584 15.15 12.92 -38.24
N MET A 585 15.52 13.16 -36.99
CA MET A 585 16.80 13.85 -36.67
C MET A 585 18.00 13.02 -37.15
N MET A 586 18.06 11.74 -36.83
CA MET A 586 19.21 10.89 -37.23
C MET A 586 19.37 10.76 -38.74
N MET A 587 18.27 10.84 -39.50
CA MET A 587 18.33 10.84 -40.99
C MET A 587 18.85 12.16 -41.57
N ASN A 588 18.83 13.25 -40.82
CA ASN A 588 19.12 14.58 -41.31
C ASN A 588 20.30 15.28 -40.61
N VAL A 589 20.81 14.68 -39.53
CA VAL A 589 21.91 15.26 -38.75
C VAL A 589 23.17 14.46 -39.00
N GLU A 590 24.18 15.13 -39.58
CA GLU A 590 25.53 14.61 -39.69
C GLU A 590 26.26 14.78 -38.37
N LYS A 591 27.35 13.99 -38.18
CA LYS A 591 28.21 14.11 -37.01
C LYS A 591 28.71 15.54 -36.84
N ILE A 592 28.58 16.08 -35.66
CA ILE A 592 29.09 17.41 -35.29
C ILE A 592 30.44 17.17 -34.64
N ASP A 593 31.50 17.56 -35.36
CA ASP A 593 32.87 17.51 -34.86
C ASP A 593 33.17 18.77 -33.99
N GLY A 594 33.23 18.52 -32.67
CA GLY A 594 33.39 19.57 -31.66
C GLY A 594 32.05 20.23 -31.27
N LEU A 595 31.95 20.63 -30.01
CA LEU A 595 30.77 21.38 -29.52
C LEU A 595 31.05 22.86 -29.78
N PRO A 596 30.25 23.56 -30.64
CA PRO A 596 30.30 24.99 -30.68
C PRO A 596 29.90 25.58 -29.32
N ASN A 597 30.51 26.70 -28.94
CA ASN A 597 30.04 27.44 -27.78
C ASN A 597 28.62 27.96 -28.09
N LYS A 598 27.65 27.78 -27.14
CA LYS A 598 26.30 28.29 -27.34
C LYS A 598 26.24 29.79 -27.66
N ASP A 599 27.16 30.56 -27.13
CA ASP A 599 27.29 32.00 -27.38
C ASP A 599 27.76 32.33 -28.81
N GLU A 600 28.35 31.38 -29.52
CA GLU A 600 28.83 31.53 -30.90
C GLU A 600 27.79 31.11 -31.95
N LEU A 601 26.66 30.50 -31.50
CA LEU A 601 25.58 30.07 -32.39
C LEU A 601 24.77 31.28 -32.89
N LYS A 602 24.46 31.28 -34.18
CA LYS A 602 23.59 32.28 -34.78
C LYS A 602 22.11 31.92 -34.61
N LEU A 603 21.62 32.13 -33.38
CA LEU A 603 20.27 31.79 -33.00
C LEU A 603 19.23 32.70 -33.65
N GLU A 604 18.28 32.09 -34.38
CA GLU A 604 17.11 32.78 -34.91
C GLU A 604 15.95 32.81 -33.87
N LEU A 605 14.87 33.50 -34.23
CA LEU A 605 13.69 33.65 -33.35
C LEU A 605 13.16 32.31 -32.84
N ALA A 606 13.03 31.30 -33.73
CA ALA A 606 12.57 29.98 -33.37
C ALA A 606 13.51 29.25 -32.40
N ASP A 607 14.83 29.41 -32.57
CA ASP A 607 15.83 28.81 -31.67
C ASP A 607 15.79 29.44 -30.29
N LYS A 608 15.69 30.75 -30.20
CA LYS A 608 15.57 31.48 -28.95
C LYS A 608 14.30 31.13 -28.21
N TRP A 609 13.19 31.01 -28.96
CA TRP A 609 11.91 30.59 -28.42
C TRP A 609 11.99 29.17 -27.84
N ILE A 610 12.50 28.19 -28.56
CA ILE A 610 12.51 26.81 -28.04
C ILE A 610 13.42 26.65 -26.83
N TYR A 611 14.52 27.41 -26.75
CA TYR A 611 15.36 27.48 -25.56
C TYR A 611 14.65 28.15 -24.38
N SER A 612 13.89 29.24 -24.62
CA SER A 612 13.09 29.89 -23.56
C SER A 612 12.07 28.90 -22.98
N ARG A 613 11.35 28.23 -23.88
CA ARG A 613 10.36 27.22 -23.49
C ARG A 613 11.00 26.03 -22.74
N LEU A 614 12.12 25.52 -23.22
CA LEU A 614 12.86 24.43 -22.59
C LEU A 614 13.24 24.77 -21.15
N ASN A 615 13.81 25.97 -20.93
CA ASN A 615 14.23 26.39 -19.60
C ASN A 615 13.03 26.56 -18.63
N GLU A 616 11.89 27.05 -19.13
CA GLU A 616 10.65 27.09 -18.34
C GLU A 616 10.16 25.66 -18.03
N VAL A 617 10.24 24.73 -18.97
CA VAL A 617 9.88 23.32 -18.75
C VAL A 617 10.81 22.65 -17.75
N ILE A 618 12.13 22.90 -17.80
CA ILE A 618 13.08 22.42 -16.78
C ILE A 618 12.63 22.89 -15.39
N ARG A 619 12.37 24.18 -15.24
CA ARG A 619 11.96 24.80 -13.98
C ARG A 619 10.66 24.20 -13.43
N LEU A 620 9.66 24.07 -14.27
CA LEU A 620 8.34 23.52 -13.88
C LEU A 620 8.41 22.02 -13.57
N THR A 621 9.15 21.25 -14.35
CA THR A 621 9.33 19.81 -14.15
C THR A 621 10.05 19.54 -12.82
N GLN A 622 11.15 20.26 -12.56
CA GLN A 622 11.86 20.18 -11.29
C GLN A 622 10.95 20.49 -10.10
N LYS A 623 10.20 21.60 -10.16
CA LYS A 623 9.25 22.00 -9.13
C LYS A 623 8.20 20.90 -8.88
N ASN A 624 7.63 20.33 -9.93
CA ASN A 624 6.60 19.31 -9.80
C ASN A 624 7.15 17.98 -9.21
N TYR A 625 8.38 17.60 -9.54
CA TYR A 625 9.05 16.47 -8.90
C TYR A 625 9.26 16.72 -7.39
N GLU A 626 9.78 17.92 -7.02
CA GLU A 626 9.98 18.25 -5.60
C GLU A 626 8.66 18.33 -4.80
N GLU A 627 7.57 18.72 -5.43
CA GLU A 627 6.23 18.79 -4.84
C GLU A 627 5.47 17.44 -4.91
N LEU A 628 6.08 16.38 -5.47
CA LEU A 628 5.44 15.07 -5.70
C LEU A 628 4.17 15.16 -6.57
N ARG A 629 4.17 16.07 -7.55
CA ARG A 629 3.08 16.28 -8.52
C ARG A 629 3.46 15.67 -9.86
N LEU A 630 3.67 14.37 -9.86
CA LEU A 630 4.30 13.66 -10.98
C LEU A 630 3.45 13.67 -12.25
N ASN A 631 2.12 13.67 -12.11
CA ASN A 631 1.23 13.79 -13.27
C ASN A 631 1.34 15.15 -13.95
N ASP A 632 1.52 16.25 -13.19
CA ASP A 632 1.73 17.58 -13.77
C ASP A 632 3.06 17.64 -14.51
N ALA A 633 4.13 17.02 -13.97
CA ALA A 633 5.40 16.88 -14.67
C ALA A 633 5.25 16.12 -15.99
N ALA A 634 4.52 14.99 -16.00
CA ALA A 634 4.26 14.21 -17.22
C ALA A 634 3.47 15.01 -18.28
N ASN A 635 2.47 15.78 -17.86
CA ASN A 635 1.69 16.65 -18.74
C ASN A 635 2.55 17.73 -19.38
N ILE A 636 3.36 18.44 -18.58
CA ILE A 636 4.27 19.49 -19.06
C ILE A 636 5.26 18.92 -20.09
N LEU A 637 5.86 17.77 -19.79
CA LEU A 637 6.81 17.11 -20.69
C LEU A 637 6.14 16.65 -21.98
N MET A 638 4.95 16.06 -21.90
CA MET A 638 4.22 15.65 -23.09
C MET A 638 3.85 16.85 -23.97
N ASP A 639 3.34 17.91 -23.38
CA ASP A 639 2.95 19.12 -24.11
C ASP A 639 4.15 19.77 -24.79
N PHE A 640 5.27 19.92 -24.09
CA PHE A 640 6.48 20.46 -24.67
C PHE A 640 7.03 19.61 -25.81
N ILE A 641 7.25 18.31 -25.58
CA ILE A 641 7.86 17.41 -26.57
C ILE A 641 6.93 17.25 -27.78
N TRP A 642 5.63 17.01 -27.55
CA TRP A 642 4.71 16.74 -28.65
C TRP A 642 4.31 17.99 -29.41
N LYS A 643 3.84 19.03 -28.69
CA LYS A 643 3.26 20.23 -29.30
C LYS A 643 4.31 21.24 -29.71
N GLU A 644 5.21 21.63 -28.78
CA GLU A 644 6.16 22.71 -29.05
C GLU A 644 7.37 22.22 -29.86
N PHE A 645 8.03 21.14 -29.42
CA PHE A 645 9.20 20.62 -30.13
C PHE A 645 8.84 19.92 -31.44
N CYS A 646 8.05 18.83 -31.38
CA CYS A 646 7.78 18.02 -32.56
C CYS A 646 6.86 18.68 -33.59
N SER A 647 5.85 19.48 -33.17
CA SER A 647 4.86 20.04 -34.07
C SER A 647 5.19 21.44 -34.58
N TRP A 648 6.02 22.19 -33.84
CA TRP A 648 6.43 23.52 -34.25
C TRP A 648 7.94 23.63 -34.53
N TYR A 649 8.81 23.46 -33.53
CA TYR A 649 10.23 23.73 -33.72
C TYR A 649 10.86 22.85 -34.79
N LEU A 650 10.59 21.54 -34.77
CA LEU A 650 11.11 20.60 -35.77
C LEU A 650 10.65 20.98 -37.21
N GLU A 651 9.41 21.44 -37.37
CA GLU A 651 8.91 21.90 -38.69
C GLU A 651 9.55 23.21 -39.13
N LEU A 652 9.70 24.18 -38.19
CA LEU A 652 10.32 25.48 -38.47
C LEU A 652 11.81 25.37 -38.81
N SER A 653 12.50 24.36 -38.28
CA SER A 653 13.94 24.15 -38.54
C SER A 653 14.25 23.47 -39.87
N LYS A 654 13.26 22.88 -40.57
CA LYS A 654 13.49 22.10 -41.80
C LYS A 654 14.15 22.88 -42.91
N ASP A 655 13.69 24.10 -43.18
CA ASP A 655 14.26 24.93 -44.26
C ASP A 655 15.74 25.20 -44.03
N ARG A 656 16.13 25.43 -42.79
CA ARG A 656 17.54 25.64 -42.44
C ARG A 656 18.36 24.35 -42.49
N ILE A 657 17.79 23.21 -42.04
CA ILE A 657 18.47 21.91 -42.11
C ILE A 657 18.79 21.50 -43.54
N TYR A 658 17.91 21.84 -44.49
CA TYR A 658 18.07 21.48 -45.91
C TYR A 658 18.81 22.54 -46.73
N ASN A 659 19.01 23.74 -46.18
CA ASN A 659 19.73 24.83 -46.86
C ASN A 659 21.24 24.62 -46.85
N SER A 660 21.78 24.07 -47.95
CA SER A 660 23.21 23.82 -48.09
C SER A 660 24.04 25.11 -48.36
N GLU A 661 23.39 26.25 -48.71
CA GLU A 661 24.05 27.54 -48.97
C GLU A 661 24.38 28.28 -47.68
N ASP A 662 23.57 28.15 -46.62
CA ASP A 662 23.83 28.70 -45.28
C ASP A 662 24.32 27.62 -44.31
N LYS A 663 25.61 27.33 -44.38
CA LYS A 663 26.23 26.29 -43.51
C LYS A 663 26.20 26.64 -42.05
N GLU A 664 26.30 27.92 -41.66
CA GLU A 664 26.26 28.36 -40.29
C GLU A 664 24.86 28.20 -39.68
N GLY A 665 23.85 28.66 -40.42
CA GLY A 665 22.44 28.45 -40.04
C GLY A 665 22.04 26.97 -40.00
N GLN A 666 22.54 26.16 -40.95
CA GLN A 666 22.33 24.72 -40.97
C GLN A 666 22.95 24.05 -39.71
N LEU A 667 24.20 24.40 -39.37
CA LEU A 667 24.88 23.84 -38.19
C LEU A 667 24.16 24.25 -36.90
N THR A 668 23.74 25.51 -36.79
CA THR A 668 22.99 26.02 -35.64
C THR A 668 21.68 25.28 -35.48
N ALA A 669 20.89 25.09 -36.54
CA ALA A 669 19.61 24.37 -36.46
C ALA A 669 19.79 22.90 -36.03
N LYS A 670 20.78 22.22 -36.59
CA LYS A 670 21.11 20.81 -36.20
C LYS A 670 21.55 20.73 -34.76
N TYR A 671 22.40 21.66 -34.30
CA TYR A 671 22.86 21.71 -32.91
C TYR A 671 21.69 21.90 -31.94
N VAL A 672 20.83 22.92 -32.17
CA VAL A 672 19.73 23.24 -31.27
C VAL A 672 18.72 22.09 -31.23
N LEU A 673 18.44 21.41 -32.37
CA LEU A 673 17.59 20.22 -32.37
C LEU A 673 18.13 19.13 -31.46
N LEU A 674 19.41 18.78 -31.56
CA LEU A 674 20.03 17.75 -30.74
C LEU A 674 20.08 18.14 -29.26
N ASP A 675 20.45 19.40 -28.96
CA ASP A 675 20.59 19.90 -27.59
C ASP A 675 19.23 19.93 -26.86
N VAL A 676 18.20 20.46 -27.50
CA VAL A 676 16.84 20.51 -26.93
C VAL A 676 16.28 19.10 -26.76
N PHE A 677 16.51 18.21 -27.73
CA PHE A 677 15.96 16.86 -27.68
C PHE A 677 16.64 16.00 -26.62
N GLN A 678 17.98 15.99 -26.55
CA GLN A 678 18.71 15.26 -25.51
C GLN A 678 18.35 15.77 -24.11
N THR A 679 18.20 17.09 -23.95
CA THR A 679 17.76 17.69 -22.69
C THR A 679 16.36 17.24 -22.32
N SER A 680 15.44 17.15 -23.30
CA SER A 680 14.09 16.62 -23.11
C SER A 680 14.12 15.15 -22.68
N MET A 681 15.02 14.33 -23.23
CA MET A 681 15.18 12.93 -22.83
C MET A 681 15.68 12.82 -21.37
N ARG A 682 16.57 13.71 -20.93
CA ARG A 682 17.01 13.79 -19.53
C ARG A 682 15.86 14.11 -18.57
N LEU A 683 14.96 15.04 -18.97
CA LEU A 683 13.78 15.39 -18.17
C LEU A 683 12.75 14.24 -18.09
N LEU A 684 12.60 13.47 -19.17
CA LEU A 684 11.63 12.40 -19.30
C LEU A 684 12.12 11.06 -18.70
N GLN A 685 13.43 10.88 -18.57
CA GLN A 685 14.08 9.64 -18.12
C GLN A 685 13.47 9.06 -16.83
N PRO A 686 13.12 9.84 -15.80
CA PRO A 686 12.52 9.28 -14.61
C PRO A 686 11.21 8.54 -14.87
N ILE A 687 10.42 8.97 -15.85
CA ILE A 687 9.11 8.40 -16.18
C ILE A 687 9.24 7.28 -17.23
N MET A 688 9.99 7.53 -18.33
CA MET A 688 10.17 6.61 -19.46
C MET A 688 11.65 6.26 -19.64
N PRO A 689 12.21 5.39 -18.77
CA PRO A 689 13.66 5.18 -18.70
C PRO A 689 14.27 4.49 -19.91
N PHE A 690 13.53 3.68 -20.66
CA PHE A 690 14.11 2.80 -21.66
C PHE A 690 14.21 3.44 -23.04
N ILE A 691 13.14 4.05 -23.52
CA ILE A 691 13.16 4.76 -24.80
C ILE A 691 14.14 5.94 -24.76
N THR A 692 14.20 6.62 -23.60
CA THR A 692 15.13 7.75 -23.41
C THR A 692 16.57 7.29 -23.39
N GLU A 693 16.89 6.15 -22.81
CA GLU A 693 18.22 5.55 -22.80
C GLU A 693 18.65 5.12 -24.19
N GLU A 694 17.78 4.44 -24.97
CA GLU A 694 18.09 4.03 -26.35
C GLU A 694 18.37 5.25 -27.24
N ILE A 695 17.53 6.28 -27.12
CA ILE A 695 17.73 7.54 -27.86
C ILE A 695 19.03 8.25 -27.45
N TRP A 696 19.33 8.27 -26.14
CA TRP A 696 20.57 8.85 -25.61
C TRP A 696 21.81 8.22 -26.26
N HIS A 697 21.86 6.90 -26.32
CA HIS A 697 22.99 6.20 -26.94
C HIS A 697 23.08 6.43 -28.45
N GLY A 698 21.95 6.54 -29.14
CA GLY A 698 21.94 6.88 -30.56
C GLY A 698 22.39 8.32 -30.84
N ILE A 699 21.98 9.27 -30.03
CA ILE A 699 22.43 10.69 -30.16
C ILE A 699 23.91 10.83 -29.82
N LYS A 700 24.42 10.09 -28.84
CA LYS A 700 25.80 10.11 -28.38
C LYS A 700 26.83 9.85 -29.49
N GLU A 701 26.43 9.14 -30.54
CA GLU A 701 27.28 8.93 -31.72
C GLU A 701 27.53 10.26 -32.52
N TYR A 702 26.63 11.21 -32.40
CA TYR A 702 26.62 12.46 -33.18
C TYR A 702 26.87 13.71 -32.32
N PHE A 703 26.46 13.66 -31.05
CA PHE A 703 26.55 14.77 -30.13
C PHE A 703 27.32 14.35 -28.87
N PRO A 704 28.44 14.98 -28.52
CA PRO A 704 29.27 14.60 -27.39
C PRO A 704 28.50 14.76 -26.07
N MET A 705 28.41 13.67 -25.32
CA MET A 705 27.77 13.61 -24.00
C MET A 705 28.76 12.93 -23.04
N PRO A 706 29.02 13.51 -21.86
CA PRO A 706 30.07 13.03 -20.97
C PRO A 706 29.72 11.71 -20.26
N GLU A 707 28.44 11.49 -19.96
CA GLU A 707 28.01 10.36 -19.18
C GLU A 707 27.80 9.10 -20.04
N GLU A 708 28.15 7.94 -19.52
CA GLU A 708 27.99 6.65 -20.21
C GLU A 708 26.55 6.23 -20.40
N SER A 709 25.68 6.56 -19.43
CA SER A 709 24.26 6.24 -19.40
C SER A 709 23.45 7.40 -18.90
N LEU A 710 22.24 7.53 -19.42
CA LEU A 710 21.27 8.54 -18.99
C LEU A 710 20.81 8.32 -17.54
N VAL A 711 20.84 7.08 -17.05
CA VAL A 711 20.51 6.72 -15.66
C VAL A 711 21.35 7.49 -14.63
N ILE A 712 22.59 7.82 -14.97
CA ILE A 712 23.55 8.51 -14.11
C ILE A 712 23.88 9.92 -14.60
N ALA A 713 23.25 10.37 -15.68
CA ALA A 713 23.45 11.73 -16.22
C ALA A 713 22.86 12.78 -15.28
N GLU A 714 23.48 13.98 -15.28
CA GLU A 714 23.02 15.07 -14.43
C GLU A 714 21.65 15.59 -14.90
N PHE A 715 20.72 15.83 -13.97
CA PHE A 715 19.42 16.44 -14.27
C PHE A 715 19.62 17.86 -14.82
N PRO A 716 18.91 18.27 -15.88
CA PRO A 716 19.09 19.58 -16.50
C PRO A 716 18.90 20.75 -15.52
N LYS A 717 19.76 21.74 -15.61
CA LYS A 717 19.69 22.98 -14.82
C LYS A 717 19.08 24.09 -15.65
N VAL A 718 18.33 24.97 -14.99
CA VAL A 718 17.73 26.15 -15.61
C VAL A 718 18.84 27.14 -15.93
N ASP A 719 18.89 27.61 -17.18
CA ASP A 719 19.66 28.77 -17.59
C ASP A 719 18.72 29.96 -17.80
N ASN A 720 18.67 30.86 -16.82
CA ASN A 720 17.80 32.03 -16.85
C ASN A 720 18.08 33.00 -17.99
N ASN A 721 19.27 32.95 -18.61
CA ASN A 721 19.62 33.83 -19.73
C ASN A 721 18.82 33.53 -21.00
N PHE A 722 18.28 32.32 -21.12
CA PHE A 722 17.45 31.93 -22.24
C PHE A 722 15.95 32.17 -22.02
N ILE A 723 15.49 32.50 -20.80
CA ILE A 723 14.06 32.75 -20.55
C ILE A 723 13.71 34.16 -21.03
N ASP A 724 12.83 34.26 -22.04
CA ASP A 724 12.41 35.53 -22.63
C ASP A 724 10.89 35.53 -22.91
N GLU A 725 10.13 36.12 -21.98
CA GLU A 725 8.67 36.24 -22.11
C GLU A 725 8.20 37.00 -23.35
N LYS A 726 9.02 37.92 -23.90
CA LYS A 726 8.65 38.65 -25.11
C LYS A 726 8.71 37.73 -26.32
N ILE A 727 9.77 36.95 -26.44
CA ILE A 727 9.93 35.96 -27.50
C ILE A 727 8.81 34.92 -27.43
N ASP A 728 8.46 34.46 -26.25
CA ASP A 728 7.36 33.51 -26.04
C ASP A 728 6.03 34.08 -26.54
N LYS A 729 5.71 35.35 -26.23
CA LYS A 729 4.51 36.04 -26.70
C LYS A 729 4.51 36.24 -28.23
N ASP A 730 5.64 36.69 -28.79
CA ASP A 730 5.76 36.89 -30.22
C ASP A 730 5.57 35.58 -31.02
N MET A 731 6.17 34.50 -30.54
CA MET A 731 6.00 33.16 -31.13
C MET A 731 4.58 32.62 -30.95
N THR A 732 3.92 32.85 -29.82
CA THR A 732 2.53 32.48 -29.61
C THR A 732 1.63 33.14 -30.65
N LEU A 733 1.81 34.46 -30.89
CA LEU A 733 1.04 35.19 -31.91
C LEU A 733 1.27 34.61 -33.32
N ILE A 734 2.52 34.27 -33.66
CA ILE A 734 2.87 33.65 -34.96
C ILE A 734 2.17 32.30 -35.08
N GLN A 735 2.23 31.45 -34.05
CA GLN A 735 1.61 30.12 -34.03
C GLN A 735 0.09 30.19 -34.16
N GLU A 736 -0.57 31.09 -33.43
CA GLU A 736 -2.01 31.35 -33.52
C GLU A 736 -2.40 31.83 -34.93
N THR A 737 -1.66 32.77 -35.49
CA THR A 737 -1.88 33.28 -36.84
C THR A 737 -1.80 32.15 -37.87
N ILE A 738 -0.75 31.34 -37.85
CA ILE A 738 -0.57 30.22 -38.76
C ILE A 738 -1.71 29.20 -38.58
N THR A 739 -2.13 28.96 -37.32
CA THR A 739 -3.23 28.01 -37.02
C THR A 739 -4.56 28.50 -37.56
N VAL A 740 -4.86 29.79 -37.44
CA VAL A 740 -6.08 30.39 -38.04
C VAL A 740 -6.02 30.27 -39.55
N ILE A 741 -4.92 30.59 -40.18
CA ILE A 741 -4.74 30.47 -41.63
C ILE A 741 -4.93 29.04 -42.09
N ARG A 742 -4.33 28.06 -41.44
CA ARG A 742 -4.52 26.62 -41.76
C ARG A 742 -5.96 26.19 -41.59
N THR A 743 -6.66 26.68 -40.59
CA THR A 743 -8.06 26.37 -40.32
C THR A 743 -8.97 26.95 -41.41
N LEU A 744 -8.77 28.22 -41.79
CA LEU A 744 -9.50 28.87 -42.88
C LEU A 744 -9.28 28.16 -44.24
N ARG A 745 -8.04 27.81 -44.58
CA ARG A 745 -7.72 27.02 -45.78
C ARG A 745 -8.45 25.69 -45.80
N LYS A 746 -8.51 24.98 -44.66
CA LYS A 746 -9.26 23.72 -44.55
C LYS A 746 -10.76 23.89 -44.74
N GLN A 747 -11.34 24.96 -44.18
CA GLN A 747 -12.78 25.27 -44.33
C GLN A 747 -13.20 25.52 -45.80
N VAL A 748 -12.30 26.11 -46.58
CA VAL A 748 -12.54 26.38 -48.00
C VAL A 748 -11.93 25.32 -48.93
N ASN A 749 -11.47 24.19 -48.41
CA ASN A 749 -10.85 23.08 -49.14
C ASN A 749 -9.66 23.48 -50.03
N LEU A 750 -8.88 24.48 -49.64
CA LEU A 750 -7.68 24.90 -50.35
C LEU A 750 -6.48 23.99 -50.03
N ALA A 751 -5.87 23.45 -51.07
CA ALA A 751 -4.66 22.63 -50.91
C ALA A 751 -3.48 23.47 -50.36
N PRO A 752 -2.57 22.88 -49.58
CA PRO A 752 -1.42 23.59 -49.00
C PRO A 752 -0.52 24.33 -50.03
N LYS A 753 -0.44 23.86 -51.26
CA LYS A 753 0.40 24.41 -52.33
C LYS A 753 -0.25 25.61 -53.06
N VAL A 754 -1.49 25.96 -52.77
CA VAL A 754 -2.16 27.12 -53.42
C VAL A 754 -1.70 28.41 -52.75
N GLU A 755 -1.14 29.33 -53.50
CA GLU A 755 -0.79 30.64 -52.99
C GLU A 755 -2.03 31.48 -52.72
N ILE A 756 -2.06 32.20 -51.61
CA ILE A 756 -3.16 33.09 -51.21
C ILE A 756 -2.59 34.40 -50.67
N GLU A 757 -3.31 35.48 -50.90
CA GLU A 757 -3.02 36.75 -50.21
C GLU A 757 -3.73 36.74 -48.83
N ILE A 758 -3.04 37.14 -47.80
CA ILE A 758 -3.55 37.21 -46.43
C ILE A 758 -3.44 38.65 -45.94
N PHE A 759 -4.54 39.20 -45.50
CA PHE A 759 -4.63 40.52 -44.88
C PHE A 759 -4.76 40.35 -43.37
N ILE A 760 -3.75 40.71 -42.59
CA ILE A 760 -3.76 40.73 -41.14
C ILE A 760 -4.05 42.15 -40.69
N LYS A 761 -5.16 42.35 -39.98
CA LYS A 761 -5.53 43.64 -39.38
C LYS A 761 -5.10 43.70 -37.93
#